data_f9663a5596722ff4b738da1eb9fe03b5
#
_entry.id   f9663a5596722ff4b738da1eb9fe03b5
#
_cell.length_a   1.000
_cell.length_b   1.000
_cell.length_c   1.000
_cell.angle_alpha   90.00
_cell.angle_beta   90.00
_cell.angle_gamma   90.00
#
_symmetry.space_group_name_H-M   'P 1'
#
loop_
_entity.id
_entity.type
_entity.pdbx_description
1 polymer ?
#
loop_
_entity_poly.entity_id
_entity_poly.type
_entity_poly.pdbx_seq_one_letter_code
_entity_poly.pdbx_strand_id
1 'polypeptide(L)'
;MHITFGWGFDGARWVDPATTTSGSLGTVTTGPHQLTDILATRLALSAPECDAPMRIAAYRSVLGRVLETSDQHAWPVASFRADPWTVARELLSWRDRLVSAGWDGTVPTADMPHRLRVLSTVEKRLDGEPGWSPGPADVLRQVDLTLAHLVDSGDSWPLGIDRIDLDGQLADLSPVWTRILGSLRSLGVELHELPAPAPLDALTLITSDTVWDAAPVAAGHLADLRDASTRHTVIAGTSTSLLDRERVRIGHPPLGVASRQASSYAQVIPLYLRAMTAPHDIHALVGLLNTSITVDEKTTPLVPGPLRSRLIGALNEQPGVGGPAWDAAVSDALAASADHPGTAQKITDFDTLIRHRPLSDDNGFDTADVAFHLEWLQRQFTSQGRGQSVSSDVGSRIAPLRELISLLGERISSRELDQVIAEFTGTGGISVQAGADDLADVVTDPAHLGTGSAQVVWWLPVDDAAAPRDTVRPDELEWLTANGVDLPDPEADARLTLDSQLRALRRRRNVTALTVDTINGESASQHPALTFLIDDLHRQGREPVTLSGDLPEEHRSLPVPVSIDVPDPVSRSLTPGEHLLPTRISFSQWEKLLVHPLEWLLERRLGIRAGGLATIPSGNQMIGTWLHTVVENIVNRHLDADADTDGAVTIPADHDEIAAELRRLLPWYAAELQMPGHSRELGATLALAEQSIAGLFTTLADAGIRIRAVEASFTTTLAGSHGAEGDLELGGLRDMDVIMADGTPGVIDLKYTFARKKYRDAVQDGTALQLAVYAASVADEHSLRHLADVPVAYFNLRDNRLDTTDERFGAPETLSVDPSETGASDTDELWNRAVTGLNHILDGLRAGRVTDLGNLVIQEDWQAWEKPKKGTSPASPYDEDTTTRYTDDLREARTTGFFPEKNAVYTDYPLITGAQGDFS
;
A
#
# COMPACT_ATOMS: atom_id res chain seq x y z
N MET A 1 45.92 -19.36 -13.67
CA MET A 1 44.69 -19.28 -12.87
C MET A 1 43.95 -20.60 -13.01
N HIS A 2 43.41 -21.10 -11.87
CA HIS A 2 42.62 -22.31 -11.81
C HIS A 2 41.15 -21.94 -11.62
N ILE A 3 40.26 -22.40 -12.51
CA ILE A 3 38.83 -22.05 -12.52
C ILE A 3 38.03 -23.33 -12.22
N THR A 4 37.09 -23.25 -11.29
CA THR A 4 36.02 -24.23 -11.16
C THR A 4 34.78 -23.67 -11.83
N PHE A 5 34.35 -24.26 -12.91
CA PHE A 5 33.22 -23.80 -13.71
C PHE A 5 31.99 -24.72 -13.51
N GLY A 6 30.87 -24.14 -13.13
CA GLY A 6 29.60 -24.86 -13.02
C GLY A 6 28.44 -24.04 -13.57
N TRP A 7 27.45 -24.68 -14.18
CA TRP A 7 26.35 -23.97 -14.87
C TRP A 7 25.58 -23.01 -13.97
N GLY A 8 25.31 -23.36 -12.72
CA GLY A 8 24.60 -22.51 -11.77
C GLY A 8 25.50 -21.71 -10.80
N PHE A 9 26.80 -21.56 -11.09
CA PHE A 9 27.73 -20.93 -10.14
C PHE A 9 27.83 -19.39 -10.24
N ASP A 10 27.06 -18.75 -11.13
CA ASP A 10 26.95 -17.30 -11.15
C ASP A 10 26.28 -16.83 -9.85
N GLY A 11 27.00 -16.02 -9.05
CA GLY A 11 26.57 -15.62 -7.70
C GLY A 11 27.15 -16.47 -6.57
N ALA A 12 27.81 -17.62 -6.88
CA ALA A 12 28.57 -18.37 -5.91
C ALA A 12 29.83 -17.59 -5.45
N ARG A 13 30.33 -17.91 -4.26
CA ARG A 13 31.57 -17.31 -3.78
C ARG A 13 32.75 -17.78 -4.64
N TRP A 14 33.64 -16.87 -4.97
CA TRP A 14 34.83 -17.17 -5.76
C TRP A 14 35.78 -18.14 -5.08
N VAL A 15 35.79 -18.15 -3.77
CA VAL A 15 36.59 -19.06 -2.95
C VAL A 15 35.75 -19.61 -1.81
N ASP A 16 35.75 -20.92 -1.59
CA ASP A 16 35.03 -21.52 -0.48
C ASP A 16 35.82 -21.28 0.84
N PRO A 17 35.23 -20.49 1.77
CA PRO A 17 35.88 -20.20 3.05
C PRO A 17 36.03 -21.43 3.96
N ALA A 18 35.28 -22.50 3.73
CA ALA A 18 35.35 -23.73 4.52
C ALA A 18 36.58 -24.59 4.18
N THR A 19 37.14 -24.42 2.99
CA THR A 19 38.30 -25.22 2.51
C THR A 19 39.63 -24.50 2.61
N THR A 20 39.65 -23.19 2.87
CA THR A 20 40.86 -22.36 2.89
C THR A 20 41.12 -21.81 4.27
N THR A 21 42.01 -22.44 5.01
CA THR A 21 42.60 -21.91 6.27
C THR A 21 43.69 -20.84 6.00
N SER A 22 44.15 -20.73 4.78
CA SER A 22 45.12 -19.73 4.29
C SER A 22 44.73 -19.29 2.88
N GLY A 23 44.35 -18.04 2.67
CA GLY A 23 43.84 -17.52 1.41
C GLY A 23 44.44 -18.17 0.14
N SER A 24 43.58 -18.41 -0.86
CA SER A 24 43.99 -18.99 -2.14
C SER A 24 44.15 -17.87 -3.16
N LEU A 25 45.30 -17.80 -3.83
CA LEU A 25 45.53 -16.88 -4.96
C LEU A 25 45.44 -17.67 -6.27
N GLY A 26 44.69 -17.10 -7.23
CA GLY A 26 44.60 -17.65 -8.57
C GLY A 26 43.63 -18.84 -8.73
N THR A 27 42.75 -19.08 -7.76
CA THR A 27 41.63 -20.04 -7.86
C THR A 27 40.32 -19.31 -7.74
N VAL A 28 39.36 -19.55 -8.66
CA VAL A 28 38.04 -18.91 -8.67
C VAL A 28 36.95 -19.92 -9.03
N THR A 29 35.78 -19.77 -8.46
CA THR A 29 34.54 -20.50 -8.82
C THR A 29 33.65 -19.59 -9.62
N THR A 30 33.21 -20.02 -10.81
CA THR A 30 32.48 -19.19 -11.75
C THR A 30 31.34 -19.94 -12.45
N GLY A 31 30.26 -19.22 -12.73
CA GLY A 31 29.25 -19.62 -13.69
C GLY A 31 29.51 -19.06 -15.11
N PRO A 32 28.55 -19.25 -16.02
CA PRO A 32 28.66 -18.81 -17.42
C PRO A 32 28.93 -17.31 -17.59
N HIS A 33 28.20 -16.44 -16.85
CA HIS A 33 28.39 -14.99 -16.94
C HIS A 33 29.76 -14.55 -16.43
N GLN A 34 30.16 -15.02 -15.26
CA GLN A 34 31.44 -14.66 -14.67
C GLN A 34 32.63 -15.20 -15.49
N LEU A 35 32.52 -16.40 -16.07
CA LEU A 35 33.54 -16.92 -16.97
C LEU A 35 33.64 -16.10 -18.27
N THR A 36 32.50 -15.69 -18.82
CA THR A 36 32.45 -14.80 -19.98
C THR A 36 33.15 -13.47 -19.69
N ASP A 37 32.93 -12.86 -18.53
CA ASP A 37 33.55 -11.60 -18.11
C ASP A 37 35.07 -11.74 -17.94
N ILE A 38 35.52 -12.86 -17.35
CA ILE A 38 36.95 -13.17 -17.20
C ILE A 38 37.58 -13.32 -18.60
N LEU A 39 36.97 -14.07 -19.49
CA LEU A 39 37.47 -14.28 -20.86
C LEU A 39 37.49 -12.98 -21.66
N ALA A 40 36.41 -12.20 -21.60
CA ALA A 40 36.33 -10.90 -22.27
C ALA A 40 37.45 -9.97 -21.82
N THR A 41 37.66 -9.90 -20.51
CA THR A 41 38.79 -9.10 -19.93
C THR A 41 40.14 -9.60 -20.41
N ARG A 42 40.37 -10.91 -20.46
CA ARG A 42 41.62 -11.52 -20.89
C ARG A 42 41.89 -11.34 -22.38
N LEU A 43 40.82 -11.29 -23.18
CA LEU A 43 40.85 -11.08 -24.62
C LEU A 43 40.79 -9.59 -24.99
N ALA A 44 40.79 -8.70 -24.05
CA ALA A 44 40.64 -7.24 -24.22
C ALA A 44 39.34 -6.81 -24.95
N LEU A 45 38.26 -7.58 -24.71
CA LEU A 45 36.92 -7.34 -25.25
C LEU A 45 36.01 -6.59 -24.25
N SER A 46 36.56 -5.98 -23.19
CA SER A 46 35.76 -5.34 -22.15
C SER A 46 34.87 -4.25 -22.75
N ALA A 47 33.57 -4.42 -22.63
CA ALA A 47 32.58 -3.41 -22.92
C ALA A 47 32.26 -2.61 -21.63
N PRO A 48 31.74 -1.38 -21.74
CA PRO A 48 31.20 -0.67 -20.59
C PRO A 48 30.06 -1.49 -19.96
N GLU A 49 29.87 -1.30 -18.65
CA GLU A 49 28.80 -1.98 -17.92
C GLU A 49 27.44 -1.75 -18.61
N CYS A 50 26.72 -2.82 -18.85
CA CYS A 50 25.44 -2.82 -19.55
C CYS A 50 24.31 -2.46 -18.58
N ASP A 51 23.67 -1.31 -18.80
CA ASP A 51 22.42 -0.95 -18.11
C ASP A 51 21.23 -1.57 -18.86
N ALA A 52 20.62 -2.60 -18.28
CA ALA A 52 19.52 -3.34 -18.91
C ALA A 52 18.32 -2.43 -19.27
N PRO A 53 17.83 -1.54 -18.39
CA PRO A 53 16.76 -0.61 -18.74
C PRO A 53 17.10 0.33 -19.89
N MET A 54 18.32 0.86 -19.95
CA MET A 54 18.78 1.70 -21.06
C MET A 54 18.78 0.93 -22.38
N ARG A 55 19.21 -0.33 -22.33
CA ARG A 55 19.24 -1.22 -23.48
C ARG A 55 17.84 -1.54 -23.99
N ILE A 56 16.86 -1.74 -23.09
CA ILE A 56 15.44 -1.91 -23.45
C ILE A 56 14.92 -0.64 -24.12
N ALA A 57 15.23 0.55 -23.60
CA ALA A 57 14.79 1.82 -24.18
C ALA A 57 15.34 2.04 -25.59
N ALA A 58 16.62 1.76 -25.81
CA ALA A 58 17.25 1.84 -27.14
C ALA A 58 16.58 0.84 -28.12
N TYR A 59 16.38 -0.39 -27.69
CA TYR A 59 15.71 -1.41 -28.49
C TYR A 59 14.26 -1.02 -28.85
N ARG A 60 13.51 -0.47 -27.86
CA ARG A 60 12.15 0.06 -28.07
C ARG A 60 12.11 1.18 -29.10
N SER A 61 13.07 2.11 -29.04
CA SER A 61 13.18 3.22 -29.98
C SER A 61 13.38 2.70 -31.42
N VAL A 62 14.32 1.76 -31.61
CA VAL A 62 14.59 1.17 -32.94
C VAL A 62 13.39 0.35 -33.41
N LEU A 63 12.81 -0.48 -32.53
CA LEU A 63 11.64 -1.30 -32.86
C LEU A 63 10.47 -0.41 -33.31
N GLY A 64 10.19 0.69 -32.58
CA GLY A 64 9.15 1.64 -32.94
C GLY A 64 9.32 2.16 -34.37
N ARG A 65 10.51 2.65 -34.73
CA ARG A 65 10.80 3.13 -36.09
C ARG A 65 10.70 2.05 -37.17
N VAL A 66 11.03 0.79 -36.83
CA VAL A 66 10.85 -0.33 -37.77
C VAL A 66 9.37 -0.61 -38.00
N LEU A 67 8.55 -0.55 -36.94
CA LEU A 67 7.13 -0.86 -37.00
C LEU A 67 6.26 0.27 -37.56
N GLU A 68 6.71 1.53 -37.56
CA GLU A 68 6.02 2.66 -38.17
C GLU A 68 5.73 2.46 -39.66
N THR A 69 6.64 1.76 -40.36
CA THR A 69 6.52 1.48 -41.80
C THR A 69 5.81 0.15 -42.08
N SER A 70 5.39 -0.59 -41.06
CA SER A 70 4.77 -1.89 -41.18
C SER A 70 3.25 -1.80 -41.26
N ASP A 71 2.59 -2.81 -41.88
CA ASP A 71 1.13 -2.91 -41.85
C ASP A 71 0.65 -2.96 -40.40
N GLN A 72 -0.42 -2.20 -40.07
CA GLN A 72 -0.99 -2.14 -38.73
C GLN A 72 -1.45 -3.50 -38.18
N HIS A 73 -1.70 -4.47 -39.05
CA HIS A 73 -2.07 -5.85 -38.70
C HIS A 73 -0.88 -6.80 -38.65
N ALA A 74 0.32 -6.33 -39.02
CA ALA A 74 1.53 -7.16 -38.96
C ALA A 74 1.96 -7.38 -37.52
N TRP A 75 2.49 -8.57 -37.22
CA TRP A 75 3.12 -8.84 -35.93
C TRP A 75 4.44 -8.02 -35.79
N PRO A 76 4.74 -7.41 -34.65
CA PRO A 76 3.96 -7.28 -33.40
C PRO A 76 3.29 -5.88 -33.24
N VAL A 77 2.90 -5.21 -34.31
CA VAL A 77 2.46 -3.78 -34.33
C VAL A 77 1.37 -3.49 -33.30
N ALA A 78 0.32 -4.31 -33.26
CA ALA A 78 -0.78 -4.08 -32.34
C ALA A 78 -0.35 -4.23 -30.86
N SER A 79 0.42 -5.26 -30.56
CA SER A 79 0.97 -5.49 -29.20
C SER A 79 1.91 -4.37 -28.78
N PHE A 80 2.77 -3.93 -29.69
CA PHE A 80 3.71 -2.84 -29.42
C PHE A 80 2.99 -1.51 -29.13
N ARG A 81 1.94 -1.20 -29.89
CA ARG A 81 1.12 0.01 -29.63
C ARG A 81 0.41 -0.04 -28.26
N ALA A 82 -0.02 -1.24 -27.84
CA ALA A 82 -0.70 -1.42 -26.57
C ALA A 82 0.28 -1.39 -25.38
N ASP A 83 1.50 -1.91 -25.58
CA ASP A 83 2.50 -2.05 -24.51
C ASP A 83 3.92 -2.04 -25.11
N PRO A 84 4.46 -0.84 -25.42
CA PRO A 84 5.76 -0.72 -26.08
C PRO A 84 6.93 -1.26 -25.26
N TRP A 85 6.91 -1.02 -23.94
CA TRP A 85 7.99 -1.43 -23.04
C TRP A 85 8.11 -2.93 -22.89
N THR A 86 6.98 -3.60 -22.54
CA THR A 86 6.97 -5.06 -22.36
C THR A 86 7.33 -5.77 -23.65
N VAL A 87 6.78 -5.31 -24.80
CA VAL A 87 7.09 -5.93 -26.10
C VAL A 87 8.57 -5.75 -26.45
N ALA A 88 9.13 -4.57 -26.23
CA ALA A 88 10.56 -4.34 -26.49
C ALA A 88 11.46 -5.20 -25.60
N ARG A 89 11.14 -5.30 -24.30
CA ARG A 89 11.85 -6.18 -23.36
C ARG A 89 11.80 -7.63 -23.77
N GLU A 90 10.63 -8.12 -24.14
CA GLU A 90 10.42 -9.51 -24.55
C GLU A 90 11.19 -9.83 -25.86
N LEU A 91 11.10 -8.96 -26.86
CA LEU A 91 11.80 -9.16 -28.11
C LEU A 91 13.32 -9.01 -27.97
N LEU A 92 13.80 -8.14 -27.09
CA LEU A 92 15.21 -8.05 -26.74
C LEU A 92 15.69 -9.35 -26.06
N SER A 93 14.90 -9.92 -25.17
CA SER A 93 15.20 -11.22 -24.56
C SER A 93 15.28 -12.34 -25.59
N TRP A 94 14.35 -12.38 -26.55
CA TRP A 94 14.44 -13.34 -27.67
C TRP A 94 15.69 -13.13 -28.53
N ARG A 95 15.98 -11.87 -28.86
CA ARG A 95 17.21 -11.51 -29.58
C ARG A 95 18.46 -11.99 -28.85
N ASP A 96 18.55 -11.74 -27.54
CA ASP A 96 19.72 -12.13 -26.75
C ASP A 96 19.85 -13.66 -26.66
N ARG A 97 18.74 -14.38 -26.56
CA ARG A 97 18.73 -15.84 -26.63
C ARG A 97 19.26 -16.35 -27.97
N LEU A 98 18.85 -15.74 -29.10
CA LEU A 98 19.34 -16.08 -30.44
C LEU A 98 20.86 -15.80 -30.56
N VAL A 99 21.31 -14.64 -30.09
CA VAL A 99 22.74 -14.25 -30.13
C VAL A 99 23.59 -15.19 -29.27
N SER A 100 23.11 -15.58 -28.10
CA SER A 100 23.77 -16.58 -27.25
C SER A 100 23.89 -17.96 -27.92
N ALA A 101 22.98 -18.28 -28.84
CA ALA A 101 23.03 -19.49 -29.64
C ALA A 101 23.87 -19.36 -30.92
N GLY A 102 24.52 -18.22 -31.14
CA GLY A 102 25.41 -17.95 -32.26
C GLY A 102 24.76 -17.21 -33.43
N TRP A 103 23.52 -16.71 -33.31
CA TRP A 103 22.88 -15.89 -34.35
C TRP A 103 23.66 -14.59 -34.59
N ASP A 104 23.91 -14.25 -35.83
CA ASP A 104 24.73 -13.10 -36.24
C ASP A 104 23.90 -11.89 -36.71
N GLY A 105 22.58 -11.93 -36.58
CA GLY A 105 21.69 -10.89 -37.07
C GLY A 105 21.55 -10.83 -38.58
N THR A 106 21.77 -11.99 -39.31
CA THR A 106 21.81 -12.11 -40.75
C THR A 106 20.79 -11.29 -41.53
N VAL A 107 21.15 -10.92 -42.76
CA VAL A 107 20.27 -10.20 -43.68
C VAL A 107 18.98 -10.95 -43.92
N PRO A 108 17.80 -10.32 -43.80
CA PRO A 108 16.54 -10.98 -44.08
C PRO A 108 16.52 -11.53 -45.49
N THR A 109 16.31 -12.85 -45.60
CA THR A 109 16.07 -13.55 -46.86
C THR A 109 14.57 -13.73 -47.08
N ALA A 110 14.15 -14.02 -48.32
CA ALA A 110 12.73 -14.13 -48.61
C ALA A 110 12.06 -15.33 -47.91
N ASP A 111 12.82 -16.35 -47.57
CA ASP A 111 12.45 -17.59 -46.89
C ASP A 111 12.51 -17.50 -45.35
N MET A 112 13.10 -16.41 -44.82
CA MET A 112 13.18 -16.17 -43.37
C MET A 112 11.77 -16.00 -42.77
N PRO A 113 11.43 -16.72 -41.68
CA PRO A 113 10.18 -16.55 -40.98
C PRO A 113 9.93 -15.08 -40.54
N HIS A 114 8.68 -14.64 -40.57
CA HIS A 114 8.31 -13.23 -40.43
C HIS A 114 8.84 -12.62 -39.10
N ARG A 115 8.73 -13.34 -37.99
CA ARG A 115 9.19 -12.82 -36.67
C ARG A 115 10.70 -12.64 -36.65
N LEU A 116 11.47 -13.58 -37.14
CA LEU A 116 12.93 -13.51 -37.28
C LEU A 116 13.35 -12.38 -38.21
N ARG A 117 12.58 -12.13 -39.29
CA ARG A 117 12.81 -11.00 -40.20
C ARG A 117 12.65 -9.65 -39.51
N VAL A 118 11.66 -9.49 -38.60
CA VAL A 118 11.51 -8.30 -37.79
C VAL A 118 12.73 -8.10 -36.89
N LEU A 119 13.14 -9.16 -36.15
CA LEU A 119 14.33 -9.10 -35.29
C LEU A 119 15.60 -8.72 -36.06
N SER A 120 15.84 -9.34 -37.25
CA SER A 120 16.98 -9.01 -38.09
C SER A 120 16.95 -7.58 -38.63
N THR A 121 15.75 -7.05 -38.90
CA THR A 121 15.59 -5.64 -39.32
C THR A 121 15.91 -4.66 -38.20
N VAL A 122 15.54 -4.99 -36.98
CA VAL A 122 15.88 -4.21 -35.77
C VAL A 122 17.38 -4.27 -35.54
N GLU A 123 17.97 -5.49 -35.53
CA GLU A 123 19.40 -5.70 -35.27
C GLU A 123 20.30 -4.80 -36.13
N LYS A 124 20.01 -4.65 -37.41
CA LYS A 124 20.76 -3.81 -38.33
C LYS A 124 20.73 -2.31 -38.01
N ARG A 125 19.81 -1.86 -37.19
CA ARG A 125 19.60 -0.45 -36.85
C ARG A 125 19.99 -0.12 -35.43
N LEU A 126 20.47 -1.11 -34.65
CA LEU A 126 20.86 -0.92 -33.25
C LEU A 126 22.19 -0.18 -33.11
N ASP A 127 23.12 -0.40 -34.05
CA ASP A 127 24.43 0.24 -34.00
C ASP A 127 24.30 1.76 -34.07
N GLY A 128 24.88 2.44 -33.07
CA GLY A 128 24.85 3.91 -32.96
C GLY A 128 23.58 4.48 -32.37
N GLU A 129 22.61 3.64 -31.94
CA GLU A 129 21.43 4.10 -31.23
C GLU A 129 21.79 4.62 -29.83
N PRO A 130 21.33 5.81 -29.42
CA PRO A 130 21.53 6.31 -28.07
C PRO A 130 21.03 5.33 -27.00
N GLY A 131 21.86 5.06 -25.98
CA GLY A 131 21.57 4.10 -24.92
C GLY A 131 21.78 2.62 -25.30
N TRP A 132 22.12 2.31 -26.56
CA TRP A 132 22.46 0.96 -26.94
C TRP A 132 23.89 0.61 -26.53
N SER A 133 24.04 -0.52 -25.87
CA SER A 133 25.33 -1.15 -25.54
C SER A 133 25.24 -2.66 -25.73
N PRO A 134 26.35 -3.33 -26.06
CA PRO A 134 26.42 -4.78 -26.07
C PRO A 134 25.99 -5.38 -24.73
N GLY A 135 25.16 -6.40 -24.76
CA GLY A 135 24.76 -7.15 -23.57
C GLY A 135 25.61 -8.42 -23.35
N PRO A 136 25.31 -9.21 -22.30
CA PRO A 136 26.05 -10.44 -22.01
C PRO A 136 26.09 -11.42 -23.20
N ALA A 137 24.99 -11.53 -23.95
CA ALA A 137 24.92 -12.38 -25.14
C ALA A 137 25.90 -11.93 -26.25
N ASP A 138 26.02 -10.61 -26.46
CA ASP A 138 26.95 -10.03 -27.43
C ASP A 138 28.40 -10.29 -27.03
N VAL A 139 28.71 -10.14 -25.74
CA VAL A 139 30.06 -10.41 -25.20
C VAL A 139 30.41 -11.89 -25.33
N LEU A 140 29.47 -12.79 -24.99
CA LEU A 140 29.67 -14.24 -25.15
C LEU A 140 29.99 -14.62 -26.59
N ARG A 141 29.22 -14.03 -27.54
CA ARG A 141 29.45 -14.27 -28.96
C ARG A 141 30.83 -13.74 -29.42
N GLN A 142 31.23 -12.55 -28.96
CA GLN A 142 32.55 -12.01 -29.26
C GLN A 142 33.68 -12.86 -28.70
N VAL A 143 33.52 -13.40 -27.48
CA VAL A 143 34.46 -14.34 -26.88
C VAL A 143 34.58 -15.62 -27.74
N ASP A 144 33.44 -16.24 -28.12
CA ASP A 144 33.44 -17.44 -29.00
C ASP A 144 34.18 -17.21 -30.31
N LEU A 145 33.87 -16.11 -31.03
CA LEU A 145 34.51 -15.74 -32.29
C LEU A 145 36.01 -15.45 -32.15
N THR A 146 36.38 -14.75 -31.10
CA THR A 146 37.81 -14.39 -30.86
C THR A 146 38.65 -15.61 -30.52
N LEU A 147 38.11 -16.52 -29.67
CA LEU A 147 38.79 -17.76 -29.35
C LEU A 147 38.92 -18.68 -30.57
N ALA A 148 37.86 -18.79 -31.40
CA ALA A 148 37.92 -19.52 -32.65
C ALA A 148 39.01 -18.97 -33.62
N HIS A 149 39.08 -17.64 -33.77
CA HIS A 149 40.10 -16.98 -34.59
C HIS A 149 41.53 -17.27 -34.06
N LEU A 150 41.76 -17.23 -32.76
CA LEU A 150 43.05 -17.57 -32.15
C LEU A 150 43.46 -19.03 -32.42
N VAL A 151 42.50 -19.95 -32.35
CA VAL A 151 42.75 -21.35 -32.72
C VAL A 151 43.10 -21.51 -34.19
N ASP A 152 42.33 -20.88 -35.09
CA ASP A 152 42.51 -20.97 -36.53
C ASP A 152 43.82 -20.31 -37.04
N SER A 153 44.17 -19.17 -36.47
CA SER A 153 45.41 -18.44 -36.82
C SER A 153 46.66 -19.11 -36.24
N GLY A 154 46.53 -19.91 -35.17
CA GLY A 154 47.64 -20.47 -34.41
C GLY A 154 48.42 -19.41 -33.61
N ASP A 155 47.83 -18.24 -33.38
CA ASP A 155 48.43 -17.15 -32.60
C ASP A 155 48.46 -17.53 -31.11
N SER A 156 49.57 -17.24 -30.45
CA SER A 156 49.67 -17.41 -29.00
C SER A 156 49.13 -16.18 -28.29
N TRP A 157 48.10 -16.35 -27.46
CA TRP A 157 47.57 -15.30 -26.62
C TRP A 157 47.64 -15.70 -25.14
N PRO A 158 48.21 -14.88 -24.24
CA PRO A 158 48.41 -15.26 -22.83
C PRO A 158 47.09 -15.09 -22.03
N LEU A 159 46.23 -16.08 -22.10
CA LEU A 159 44.96 -16.06 -21.32
C LEU A 159 45.17 -16.05 -19.78
N GLY A 160 46.33 -16.62 -19.33
CA GLY A 160 46.60 -16.75 -17.90
C GLY A 160 45.66 -17.68 -17.15
N ILE A 161 45.02 -18.59 -17.89
CA ILE A 161 44.19 -19.68 -17.37
C ILE A 161 44.95 -20.97 -17.63
N ASP A 162 45.26 -21.70 -16.57
CA ASP A 162 46.02 -22.94 -16.66
C ASP A 162 45.09 -24.15 -16.69
N ARG A 163 44.02 -24.11 -15.93
CA ARG A 163 43.11 -25.24 -15.76
C ARG A 163 41.67 -24.78 -15.49
N ILE A 164 40.73 -25.55 -16.06
CA ILE A 164 39.29 -25.46 -15.78
C ILE A 164 38.80 -26.83 -15.29
N ASP A 165 38.29 -26.88 -14.06
CA ASP A 165 37.54 -28.01 -13.52
C ASP A 165 36.05 -27.79 -13.80
N LEU A 166 35.44 -28.58 -14.68
CA LEU A 166 34.03 -28.50 -15.05
C LEU A 166 33.16 -29.28 -14.06
N ASP A 167 32.26 -28.60 -13.37
CA ASP A 167 31.26 -29.27 -12.52
C ASP A 167 30.02 -29.65 -13.35
N GLY A 168 30.17 -30.72 -14.09
CA GLY A 168 29.19 -31.23 -15.05
C GLY A 168 29.89 -32.05 -16.11
N GLN A 169 29.17 -32.33 -17.19
CA GLN A 169 29.70 -32.97 -18.38
C GLN A 169 29.74 -31.97 -19.52
N LEU A 170 30.80 -31.96 -20.29
CA LEU A 170 30.95 -31.06 -21.45
C LEU A 170 29.84 -31.31 -22.49
N ALA A 171 29.42 -32.57 -22.61
CA ALA A 171 28.38 -33.00 -23.57
C ALA A 171 26.98 -32.46 -23.24
N ASP A 172 26.72 -32.06 -22.00
CA ASP A 172 25.42 -31.54 -21.56
C ASP A 172 25.28 -30.03 -21.82
N LEU A 173 26.41 -29.34 -22.06
CA LEU A 173 26.43 -27.90 -22.29
C LEU A 173 25.93 -27.57 -23.72
N SER A 174 25.42 -26.36 -23.88
CA SER A 174 25.01 -25.85 -25.19
C SER A 174 26.20 -25.87 -26.22
N PRO A 175 25.93 -25.92 -27.51
CA PRO A 175 26.98 -25.94 -28.55
C PRO A 175 27.97 -24.79 -28.45
N VAL A 176 27.53 -23.60 -28.08
CA VAL A 176 28.43 -22.44 -27.90
C VAL A 176 29.42 -22.66 -26.76
N TRP A 177 28.97 -23.15 -25.62
CA TRP A 177 29.84 -23.44 -24.49
C TRP A 177 30.79 -24.60 -24.74
N THR A 178 30.32 -25.62 -25.47
CA THR A 178 31.16 -26.73 -25.91
C THR A 178 32.27 -26.23 -26.86
N ARG A 179 31.99 -25.27 -27.74
CA ARG A 179 33.02 -24.65 -28.61
C ARG A 179 33.99 -23.78 -27.79
N ILE A 180 33.51 -22.92 -26.90
CA ILE A 180 34.35 -22.06 -26.07
C ILE A 180 35.36 -22.91 -25.25
N LEU A 181 34.87 -23.93 -24.54
CA LEU A 181 35.72 -24.80 -23.73
C LEU A 181 36.65 -25.64 -24.59
N GLY A 182 36.19 -26.09 -25.75
CA GLY A 182 37.00 -26.77 -26.74
C GLY A 182 38.13 -25.92 -27.31
N SER A 183 37.86 -24.64 -27.61
CA SER A 183 38.86 -23.67 -28.07
C SER A 183 39.90 -23.38 -26.97
N LEU A 184 39.48 -23.20 -25.72
CA LEU A 184 40.39 -23.03 -24.58
C LEU A 184 41.32 -24.23 -24.41
N ARG A 185 40.79 -25.45 -24.56
CA ARG A 185 41.62 -26.68 -24.51
C ARG A 185 42.61 -26.68 -25.68
N SER A 186 42.20 -26.26 -26.88
CA SER A 186 43.10 -26.19 -28.07
C SER A 186 44.24 -25.13 -27.86
N LEU A 187 43.93 -24.09 -27.08
CA LEU A 187 44.90 -23.04 -26.70
C LEU A 187 45.79 -23.44 -25.47
N GLY A 188 45.67 -24.67 -25.00
CA GLY A 188 46.53 -25.21 -23.93
C GLY A 188 45.97 -25.14 -22.51
N VAL A 189 44.70 -24.81 -22.34
CA VAL A 189 44.05 -24.87 -21.02
C VAL A 189 43.66 -26.32 -20.71
N GLU A 190 44.10 -26.83 -19.52
CA GLU A 190 43.69 -28.16 -19.06
C GLU A 190 42.19 -28.14 -18.69
N LEU A 191 41.40 -29.09 -19.27
CA LEU A 191 39.99 -29.23 -18.97
C LEU A 191 39.72 -30.57 -18.29
N HIS A 192 39.20 -30.57 -17.09
CA HIS A 192 38.86 -31.72 -16.29
C HIS A 192 37.37 -31.73 -15.90
N GLU A 193 36.65 -32.79 -16.19
CA GLU A 193 35.32 -33.01 -15.68
C GLU A 193 35.35 -33.55 -14.27
N LEU A 194 34.72 -32.87 -13.33
CA LEU A 194 34.62 -33.32 -11.94
C LEU A 194 33.68 -34.54 -11.86
N PRO A 195 34.02 -35.56 -11.07
CA PRO A 195 33.14 -36.70 -10.91
C PRO A 195 31.81 -36.28 -10.30
N ALA A 196 30.73 -36.95 -10.70
CA ALA A 196 29.43 -36.77 -10.11
C ALA A 196 29.51 -37.03 -8.59
N PRO A 197 28.99 -36.15 -7.76
CA PRO A 197 29.01 -36.38 -6.30
C PRO A 197 28.15 -37.60 -5.95
N ALA A 198 28.55 -38.33 -4.91
CA ALA A 198 27.73 -39.40 -4.37
C ALA A 198 26.37 -38.83 -3.88
N PRO A 199 25.33 -39.65 -3.85
CA PRO A 199 24.07 -39.25 -3.22
C PRO A 199 24.26 -38.78 -1.80
N LEU A 200 23.41 -37.86 -1.34
CA LEU A 200 23.46 -37.25 0.00
C LEU A 200 23.42 -38.34 1.11
N ASP A 201 24.25 -38.17 2.14
CA ASP A 201 24.28 -39.12 3.25
C ASP A 201 23.14 -38.93 4.25
N ALA A 202 22.71 -37.70 4.50
CA ALA A 202 21.65 -37.38 5.46
C ALA A 202 20.85 -36.14 5.02
N LEU A 203 19.54 -36.27 5.09
CA LEU A 203 18.58 -35.19 4.89
C LEU A 203 17.66 -35.13 6.10
N THR A 204 17.54 -33.95 6.68
CA THR A 204 16.60 -33.69 7.76
C THR A 204 15.51 -32.80 7.23
N LEU A 205 14.24 -33.19 7.40
CA LEU A 205 13.07 -32.40 7.05
C LEU A 205 12.46 -31.89 8.35
N ILE A 206 12.21 -30.59 8.43
CA ILE A 206 11.44 -29.95 9.50
C ILE A 206 10.21 -29.35 8.81
N THR A 207 9.04 -29.94 9.05
CA THR A 207 7.80 -29.51 8.39
C THR A 207 6.92 -28.76 9.38
N SER A 208 6.39 -27.64 8.97
CA SER A 208 5.44 -26.81 9.72
C SER A 208 4.22 -26.51 8.86
N ASP A 209 3.08 -26.15 9.47
CA ASP A 209 1.85 -25.85 8.70
C ASP A 209 2.01 -24.56 7.88
N THR A 210 2.61 -23.54 8.48
CA THR A 210 2.75 -22.21 7.89
C THR A 210 4.19 -21.64 8.06
N VAL A 211 4.47 -20.57 7.32
CA VAL A 211 5.74 -19.81 7.48
C VAL A 211 5.88 -19.21 8.89
N TRP A 212 4.74 -18.85 9.52
CA TRP A 212 4.73 -18.31 10.88
C TRP A 212 5.19 -19.35 11.91
N ASP A 213 4.81 -20.61 11.71
CA ASP A 213 5.21 -21.72 12.58
C ASP A 213 6.66 -22.15 12.30
N ALA A 214 7.07 -22.12 11.02
CA ALA A 214 8.43 -22.47 10.62
C ALA A 214 9.50 -21.49 11.11
N ALA A 215 9.19 -20.17 11.18
CA ALA A 215 10.17 -19.14 11.50
C ALA A 215 10.80 -19.30 12.90
N PRO A 216 10.04 -19.48 14.00
CA PRO A 216 10.64 -19.71 15.32
C PRO A 216 11.42 -21.03 15.41
N VAL A 217 10.98 -22.09 14.73
CA VAL A 217 11.69 -23.38 14.68
C VAL A 217 13.05 -23.21 13.98
N ALA A 218 13.06 -22.54 12.84
CA ALA A 218 14.27 -22.22 12.10
C ALA A 218 15.23 -21.34 12.91
N ALA A 219 14.68 -20.33 13.61
CA ALA A 219 15.48 -19.45 14.46
C ALA A 219 16.17 -20.23 15.59
N GLY A 220 15.45 -21.14 16.25
CA GLY A 220 16.01 -22.04 17.28
C GLY A 220 17.11 -22.95 16.72
N HIS A 221 16.84 -23.62 15.60
CA HIS A 221 17.83 -24.50 14.96
C HIS A 221 19.13 -23.76 14.55
N LEU A 222 18.99 -22.55 14.01
CA LEU A 222 20.15 -21.71 13.67
C LEU A 222 20.88 -21.18 14.90
N ALA A 223 20.18 -20.95 16.01
CA ALA A 223 20.78 -20.59 17.29
C ALA A 223 21.65 -21.74 17.84
N ASP A 224 21.14 -22.98 17.83
CA ASP A 224 21.89 -24.17 18.26
C ASP A 224 23.17 -24.35 17.45
N LEU A 225 23.13 -24.14 16.13
CA LEU A 225 24.31 -24.19 15.27
C LEU A 225 25.32 -23.10 15.63
N ARG A 226 24.86 -21.90 15.92
CA ARG A 226 25.73 -20.80 16.34
C ARG A 226 26.36 -21.05 17.71
N ASP A 227 25.60 -21.51 18.68
CA ASP A 227 26.10 -21.83 20.04
C ASP A 227 27.13 -22.96 20.02
N ALA A 228 26.94 -23.91 19.10
CA ALA A 228 27.94 -24.93 18.81
C ALA A 228 29.15 -24.39 18.01
N SER A 229 29.21 -23.10 17.72
CA SER A 229 30.24 -22.46 16.87
C SER A 229 30.42 -23.16 15.51
N THR A 230 29.32 -23.71 14.98
CA THR A 230 29.32 -24.43 13.71
C THR A 230 29.10 -23.49 12.55
N ARG A 231 30.07 -23.35 11.67
CA ARG A 231 29.92 -22.58 10.43
C ARG A 231 28.96 -23.32 9.50
N HIS A 232 27.93 -22.60 8.99
CA HIS A 232 26.90 -23.17 8.14
C HIS A 232 26.51 -22.21 7.01
N THR A 233 25.85 -22.74 5.99
CA THR A 233 25.30 -21.94 4.91
C THR A 233 23.77 -22.04 4.93
N VAL A 234 23.10 -20.89 4.83
CA VAL A 234 21.64 -20.81 4.71
C VAL A 234 21.29 -20.57 3.26
N ILE A 235 20.47 -21.45 2.68
CA ILE A 235 19.84 -21.19 1.38
C ILE A 235 18.50 -20.49 1.64
N ALA A 236 18.32 -19.31 1.07
CA ALA A 236 17.07 -18.55 1.18
C ALA A 236 16.71 -17.94 -0.17
N GLY A 237 15.91 -18.66 -0.97
CA GLY A 237 15.33 -18.16 -2.23
C GLY A 237 14.20 -17.16 -2.04
N THR A 238 13.67 -17.05 -0.81
CA THR A 238 12.62 -16.12 -0.42
C THR A 238 13.05 -15.23 0.74
N SER A 239 12.25 -14.21 1.06
CA SER A 239 12.53 -13.29 2.17
C SER A 239 12.66 -14.03 3.51
N THR A 240 13.66 -13.65 4.30
CA THR A 240 13.86 -14.13 5.67
C THR A 240 13.26 -13.20 6.73
N SER A 241 12.44 -12.21 6.37
CA SER A 241 11.99 -11.18 7.30
C SER A 241 11.29 -11.72 8.56
N LEU A 242 10.45 -12.77 8.42
CA LEU A 242 9.84 -13.45 9.58
C LEU A 242 10.87 -14.20 10.42
N LEU A 243 11.75 -14.96 9.78
CA LEU A 243 12.84 -15.67 10.41
C LEU A 243 13.78 -14.69 11.13
N ASP A 244 14.13 -13.58 10.50
CA ASP A 244 15.02 -12.57 11.06
C ASP A 244 14.42 -11.90 12.29
N ARG A 245 13.11 -11.64 12.28
CA ARG A 245 12.40 -11.14 13.46
C ARG A 245 12.50 -12.12 14.63
N GLU A 246 12.28 -13.41 14.40
CA GLU A 246 12.38 -14.43 15.44
C GLU A 246 13.82 -14.59 15.93
N ARG A 247 14.82 -14.53 15.04
CA ARG A 247 16.24 -14.53 15.42
C ARG A 247 16.61 -13.35 16.33
N VAL A 248 16.20 -12.14 15.95
CA VAL A 248 16.42 -10.94 16.78
C VAL A 248 15.72 -11.05 18.13
N ARG A 249 14.50 -11.62 18.17
CA ARG A 249 13.75 -11.85 19.40
C ARG A 249 14.49 -12.75 20.40
N ILE A 250 15.21 -13.77 19.92
CA ILE A 250 16.02 -14.65 20.75
C ILE A 250 17.47 -14.19 20.91
N GLY A 251 17.81 -12.94 20.50
CA GLY A 251 19.12 -12.33 20.72
C GLY A 251 20.18 -12.64 19.66
N HIS A 252 19.79 -13.15 18.50
CA HIS A 252 20.71 -13.48 17.40
C HIS A 252 20.60 -12.47 16.25
N PRO A 253 21.70 -12.26 15.46
CA PRO A 253 21.67 -11.33 14.33
C PRO A 253 20.80 -11.85 13.18
N PRO A 254 20.21 -10.94 12.37
CA PRO A 254 19.42 -11.31 11.20
C PRO A 254 20.29 -11.90 10.09
N LEU A 255 19.69 -12.69 9.19
CA LEU A 255 20.31 -13.18 7.96
C LEU A 255 20.31 -12.13 6.85
N GLY A 256 19.31 -11.24 6.84
CA GLY A 256 19.27 -10.07 6.00
C GLY A 256 18.80 -10.30 4.56
N VAL A 257 18.01 -11.35 4.29
CA VAL A 257 17.39 -11.55 2.97
C VAL A 257 16.03 -10.87 2.94
N ALA A 258 15.89 -9.86 2.13
CA ALA A 258 14.65 -9.09 2.02
C ALA A 258 14.17 -8.98 0.57
N SER A 259 12.86 -8.94 0.38
CA SER A 259 12.29 -8.55 -0.91
C SER A 259 12.65 -7.09 -1.22
N ARG A 260 13.10 -6.81 -2.42
CA ARG A 260 13.35 -5.43 -2.87
C ARG A 260 12.10 -4.56 -2.84
N GLN A 261 10.92 -5.15 -3.01
CA GLN A 261 9.63 -4.46 -2.89
C GLN A 261 9.36 -3.94 -1.47
N ALA A 262 9.90 -4.57 -0.43
CA ALA A 262 9.70 -4.16 0.95
C ALA A 262 10.49 -2.91 1.34
N SER A 263 11.37 -2.40 0.48
CA SER A 263 12.11 -1.18 0.73
C SER A 263 11.20 0.03 0.59
N SER A 264 11.03 0.81 1.66
CA SER A 264 10.30 2.09 1.62
C SER A 264 10.88 3.06 0.58
N TYR A 265 12.15 2.94 0.27
CA TYR A 265 12.81 3.78 -0.74
C TYR A 265 12.39 3.44 -2.18
N ALA A 266 12.17 2.16 -2.49
CA ALA A 266 11.68 1.74 -3.80
C ALA A 266 10.26 2.27 -4.09
N GLN A 267 9.48 2.55 -3.05
CA GLN A 267 8.12 3.06 -3.16
C GLN A 267 8.04 4.58 -3.31
N VAL A 268 9.08 5.32 -2.92
CA VAL A 268 9.05 6.80 -2.91
C VAL A 268 8.87 7.38 -4.32
N ILE A 269 9.56 6.85 -5.33
CA ILE A 269 9.47 7.37 -6.70
C ILE A 269 8.05 7.24 -7.26
N PRO A 270 7.43 6.04 -7.30
CA PRO A 270 6.07 5.90 -7.80
C PRO A 270 5.06 6.67 -6.97
N LEU A 271 5.19 6.68 -5.64
CA LEU A 271 4.31 7.43 -4.74
C LEU A 271 4.36 8.94 -5.00
N TYR A 272 5.58 9.48 -5.15
CA TYR A 272 5.78 10.89 -5.46
C TYR A 272 5.16 11.28 -6.80
N LEU A 273 5.44 10.53 -7.87
CA LEU A 273 4.90 10.84 -9.19
C LEU A 273 3.36 10.74 -9.20
N ARG A 274 2.79 9.75 -8.55
CA ARG A 274 1.32 9.63 -8.42
C ARG A 274 0.72 10.80 -7.65
N ALA A 275 1.33 11.21 -6.53
CA ALA A 275 0.85 12.36 -5.76
C ALA A 275 0.93 13.69 -6.54
N MET A 276 1.91 13.82 -7.46
CA MET A 276 2.09 15.01 -8.30
C MET A 276 1.25 14.98 -9.58
N THR A 277 0.53 13.89 -9.89
CA THR A 277 -0.29 13.77 -11.09
C THR A 277 -1.68 14.36 -10.86
N ALA A 278 -2.15 15.20 -11.77
CA ALA A 278 -3.50 15.72 -11.77
C ALA A 278 -4.44 14.86 -12.67
N PRO A 279 -5.68 14.58 -12.24
CA PRO A 279 -6.28 14.94 -10.96
C PRO A 279 -5.59 14.22 -9.80
N HIS A 280 -5.40 14.94 -8.67
CA HIS A 280 -4.56 14.46 -7.58
C HIS A 280 -5.17 13.28 -6.83
N ASP A 281 -4.39 12.22 -6.66
CA ASP A 281 -4.68 11.12 -5.74
C ASP A 281 -4.39 11.56 -4.30
N ILE A 282 -5.45 11.85 -3.55
CA ILE A 282 -5.34 12.33 -2.18
C ILE A 282 -4.70 11.28 -1.26
N HIS A 283 -4.96 9.99 -1.49
CA HIS A 283 -4.34 8.91 -0.71
C HIS A 283 -2.84 8.81 -0.97
N ALA A 284 -2.42 8.92 -2.24
CA ALA A 284 -1.00 8.99 -2.60
C ALA A 284 -0.33 10.24 -2.01
N LEU A 285 -0.99 11.38 -2.06
CA LEU A 285 -0.50 12.62 -1.46
C LEU A 285 -0.30 12.47 0.07
N VAL A 286 -1.28 11.93 0.77
CA VAL A 286 -1.18 11.68 2.21
C VAL A 286 -0.08 10.66 2.53
N GLY A 287 0.04 9.62 1.73
CA GLY A 287 1.16 8.68 1.80
C GLY A 287 2.51 9.38 1.68
N LEU A 288 2.64 10.29 0.70
CA LEU A 288 3.84 11.10 0.50
C LEU A 288 4.13 12.03 1.67
N LEU A 289 3.11 12.73 2.19
CA LEU A 289 3.22 13.63 3.35
C LEU A 289 3.72 12.86 4.59
N ASN A 290 3.36 11.59 4.75
CA ASN A 290 3.81 10.75 5.87
C ASN A 290 5.13 10.02 5.61
N THR A 291 5.66 10.09 4.39
CA THR A 291 6.95 9.46 4.06
C THR A 291 8.09 10.18 4.77
N SER A 292 8.89 9.40 5.49
CA SER A 292 10.11 9.86 6.15
C SER A 292 11.29 9.01 5.70
N ILE A 293 12.45 9.62 5.62
CA ILE A 293 13.69 8.98 5.24
C ILE A 293 14.62 8.93 6.45
N THR A 294 15.11 7.75 6.78
CA THR A 294 16.07 7.57 7.86
C THR A 294 17.48 7.52 7.28
N VAL A 295 18.33 8.42 7.75
CA VAL A 295 19.74 8.53 7.36
C VAL A 295 20.57 8.64 8.64
N ASP A 296 21.54 7.74 8.83
CA ASP A 296 22.42 7.74 10.00
C ASP A 296 21.64 7.86 11.32
N GLU A 297 20.64 6.98 11.49
CA GLU A 297 19.72 6.92 12.65
C GLU A 297 18.80 8.14 12.82
N LYS A 298 18.93 9.15 11.97
CA LYS A 298 18.08 10.34 11.99
C LYS A 298 16.96 10.21 10.95
N THR A 299 15.73 10.19 11.42
CA THR A 299 14.54 10.22 10.58
C THR A 299 14.16 11.64 10.20
N THR A 300 14.04 11.92 8.90
CA THR A 300 13.67 13.23 8.36
C THR A 300 12.50 13.06 7.41
N PRO A 301 11.41 13.84 7.53
CA PRO A 301 10.32 13.79 6.56
C PRO A 301 10.76 14.32 5.19
N LEU A 302 10.21 13.73 4.13
CA LEU A 302 10.46 14.16 2.74
C LEU A 302 9.89 15.57 2.51
N VAL A 303 8.68 15.82 3.02
CA VAL A 303 8.04 17.14 3.04
C VAL A 303 8.28 17.80 4.39
N PRO A 304 8.62 19.10 4.46
CA PRO A 304 8.91 19.79 5.71
C PRO A 304 7.83 19.60 6.78
N GLY A 305 8.22 19.25 8.01
CA GLY A 305 7.30 18.94 9.11
C GLY A 305 6.23 20.03 9.37
N PRO A 306 6.58 21.34 9.38
CA PRO A 306 5.60 22.42 9.53
C PRO A 306 4.50 22.42 8.47
N LEU A 307 4.82 22.07 7.21
CA LEU A 307 3.83 21.96 6.14
C LEU A 307 3.02 20.68 6.25
N ARG A 308 3.68 19.55 6.50
CA ARG A 308 3.06 18.21 6.54
C ARG A 308 1.84 18.15 7.47
N SER A 309 2.02 18.55 8.73
CA SER A 309 0.95 18.48 9.74
C SER A 309 -0.24 19.38 9.40
N ARG A 310 0.04 20.55 8.83
CA ARG A 310 -1.01 21.51 8.45
C ARG A 310 -1.77 21.08 7.20
N LEU A 311 -1.08 20.53 6.20
CA LEU A 311 -1.75 19.98 5.00
C LEU A 311 -2.63 18.79 5.34
N ILE A 312 -2.21 17.89 6.25
CA ILE A 312 -3.06 16.79 6.71
C ILE A 312 -4.33 17.36 7.38
N GLY A 313 -4.19 18.40 8.20
CA GLY A 313 -5.34 19.12 8.77
C GLY A 313 -6.26 19.73 7.71
N ALA A 314 -5.69 20.39 6.70
CA ALA A 314 -6.43 20.98 5.59
C ALA A 314 -7.18 19.93 4.76
N LEU A 315 -6.55 18.77 4.50
CA LEU A 315 -7.15 17.66 3.76
C LEU A 315 -8.28 16.97 4.54
N ASN A 316 -8.30 17.05 5.86
CA ASN A 316 -9.44 16.60 6.67
C ASN A 316 -10.65 17.52 6.54
N GLU A 317 -10.43 18.79 6.25
CA GLU A 317 -11.48 19.79 6.06
C GLU A 317 -11.92 19.85 4.59
N GLN A 318 -10.95 19.87 3.67
CA GLN A 318 -11.14 19.95 2.22
C GLN A 318 -10.25 18.88 1.55
N PRO A 319 -10.77 17.69 1.24
CA PRO A 319 -10.00 16.59 0.68
C PRO A 319 -9.63 16.78 -0.80
N GLY A 320 -8.87 17.86 -1.06
CA GLY A 320 -8.39 18.24 -2.39
C GLY A 320 -7.19 19.17 -2.32
N VAL A 321 -6.48 19.33 -3.43
CA VAL A 321 -5.33 20.21 -3.55
C VAL A 321 -5.76 21.63 -3.92
N GLY A 322 -5.26 22.62 -3.19
CA GLY A 322 -5.67 24.01 -3.35
C GLY A 322 -6.92 24.36 -2.54
N GLY A 323 -7.45 25.54 -2.76
CA GLY A 323 -8.59 26.04 -1.98
C GLY A 323 -8.19 26.71 -0.67
N PRO A 324 -9.18 27.28 0.05
CA PRO A 324 -8.92 28.12 1.22
C PRO A 324 -8.19 27.40 2.36
N ALA A 325 -8.55 26.15 2.70
CA ALA A 325 -7.89 25.39 3.76
C ALA A 325 -6.42 25.08 3.43
N TRP A 326 -6.15 24.76 2.18
CA TRP A 326 -4.79 24.54 1.68
C TRP A 326 -3.96 25.83 1.75
N ASP A 327 -4.51 26.96 1.28
CA ASP A 327 -3.84 28.27 1.32
C ASP A 327 -3.50 28.70 2.75
N ALA A 328 -4.43 28.51 3.69
CA ALA A 328 -4.21 28.76 5.10
C ALA A 328 -3.09 27.88 5.66
N ALA A 329 -3.11 26.58 5.35
CA ALA A 329 -2.08 25.63 5.81
C ALA A 329 -0.67 26.00 5.31
N VAL A 330 -0.55 26.39 4.04
CA VAL A 330 0.73 26.85 3.45
C VAL A 330 1.19 28.15 4.09
N SER A 331 0.29 29.14 4.26
CA SER A 331 0.59 30.42 4.91
C SER A 331 1.09 30.24 6.34
N ASP A 332 0.40 29.41 7.12
CA ASP A 332 0.77 29.10 8.51
C ASP A 332 2.10 28.36 8.60
N ALA A 333 2.37 27.45 7.64
CA ALA A 333 3.64 26.74 7.58
C ALA A 333 4.81 27.67 7.26
N LEU A 334 4.61 28.63 6.34
CA LEU A 334 5.59 29.66 6.01
C LEU A 334 5.86 30.58 7.20
N ALA A 335 4.80 31.03 7.90
CA ALA A 335 4.93 31.85 9.10
C ALA A 335 5.71 31.11 10.21
N ALA A 336 5.42 29.85 10.43
CA ALA A 336 6.13 29.01 11.41
C ALA A 336 7.60 28.71 11.01
N SER A 337 7.98 28.97 9.75
CA SER A 337 9.33 28.75 9.21
C SER A 337 10.07 30.05 8.92
N ALA A 338 9.58 31.21 9.42
CA ALA A 338 10.16 32.53 9.11
C ALA A 338 11.66 32.62 9.47
N ASP A 339 12.07 32.01 10.58
CA ASP A 339 13.47 31.97 11.03
C ASP A 339 14.33 30.91 10.31
N HIS A 340 13.73 30.12 9.39
CA HIS A 340 14.37 29.03 8.68
C HIS A 340 14.19 29.14 7.16
N PRO A 341 14.92 30.06 6.48
CA PRO A 341 14.69 30.38 5.07
C PRO A 341 14.82 29.17 4.13
N GLY A 342 15.68 28.20 4.45
CA GLY A 342 15.79 26.95 3.68
C GLY A 342 14.56 26.06 3.79
N THR A 343 13.88 26.05 4.92
CA THR A 343 12.60 25.34 5.11
C THR A 343 11.48 26.08 4.41
N ALA A 344 11.41 27.40 4.52
CA ALA A 344 10.40 28.22 3.84
C ALA A 344 10.51 28.05 2.30
N GLN A 345 11.71 28.01 1.73
CA GLN A 345 11.92 27.76 0.31
C GLN A 345 11.39 26.36 -0.10
N LYS A 346 11.68 25.31 0.69
CA LYS A 346 11.17 23.96 0.40
C LYS A 346 9.64 23.89 0.44
N ILE A 347 9.00 24.64 1.34
CA ILE A 347 7.54 24.75 1.41
C ILE A 347 7.01 25.39 0.13
N THR A 348 7.57 26.52 -0.28
CA THR A 348 7.18 27.22 -1.51
C THR A 348 7.40 26.37 -2.75
N ASP A 349 8.53 25.67 -2.84
CA ASP A 349 8.83 24.78 -3.97
C ASP A 349 7.82 23.64 -4.06
N PHE A 350 7.47 23.00 -2.94
CA PHE A 350 6.50 21.91 -2.93
C PHE A 350 5.10 22.37 -3.35
N ASP A 351 4.63 23.49 -2.78
CA ASP A 351 3.33 24.07 -3.13
C ASP A 351 3.27 24.47 -4.61
N THR A 352 4.34 25.09 -5.12
CA THR A 352 4.44 25.46 -6.54
C THR A 352 4.38 24.23 -7.44
N LEU A 353 5.06 23.16 -7.10
CA LEU A 353 5.07 21.93 -7.89
C LEU A 353 3.68 21.29 -7.98
N ILE A 354 3.03 21.08 -6.85
CA ILE A 354 1.77 20.35 -6.81
C ILE A 354 0.61 21.15 -7.43
N ARG A 355 0.60 22.49 -7.27
CA ARG A 355 -0.51 23.34 -7.74
C ARG A 355 -0.31 23.91 -9.14
N HIS A 356 0.91 24.27 -9.50
CA HIS A 356 1.20 25.04 -10.70
C HIS A 356 1.99 24.28 -11.77
N ARG A 357 2.54 23.12 -11.40
CA ARG A 357 3.23 22.22 -12.32
C ARG A 357 2.90 20.76 -12.05
N PRO A 358 1.61 20.39 -11.87
CA PRO A 358 1.27 18.99 -11.76
C PRO A 358 1.61 18.24 -13.05
N LEU A 359 1.90 16.96 -12.94
CA LEU A 359 1.94 16.07 -14.09
C LEU A 359 0.53 15.89 -14.65
N SER A 360 0.39 15.95 -15.98
CA SER A 360 -0.87 15.67 -16.67
C SER A 360 -0.74 14.40 -17.49
N ASP A 361 -1.72 13.47 -17.33
CA ASP A 361 -1.82 12.23 -18.12
C ASP A 361 -2.76 12.40 -19.35
N ASP A 362 -3.03 13.61 -19.79
CA ASP A 362 -3.82 13.87 -21.00
C ASP A 362 -3.05 13.38 -22.24
N ASN A 363 -3.36 12.17 -22.71
CA ASN A 363 -2.63 11.45 -23.77
C ASN A 363 -1.16 11.05 -23.38
N GLY A 364 -0.94 10.67 -22.13
CA GLY A 364 0.34 10.33 -21.55
C GLY A 364 1.10 11.53 -20.98
N PHE A 365 2.12 11.24 -20.17
CA PHE A 365 2.96 12.24 -19.53
C PHE A 365 3.97 12.86 -20.52
N ASP A 366 4.22 14.13 -20.38
CA ASP A 366 5.39 14.77 -21.00
C ASP A 366 6.67 14.32 -20.30
N THR A 367 7.63 13.78 -21.04
CA THR A 367 8.87 13.23 -20.46
C THR A 367 9.77 14.28 -19.85
N ALA A 368 9.72 15.53 -20.34
CA ALA A 368 10.46 16.64 -19.75
C ALA A 368 9.88 17.07 -18.40
N ASP A 369 8.55 17.02 -18.25
CA ASP A 369 7.90 17.31 -16.97
C ASP A 369 8.20 16.20 -15.94
N VAL A 370 8.12 14.92 -16.33
CA VAL A 370 8.53 13.80 -15.47
C VAL A 370 10.00 13.96 -15.04
N ALA A 371 10.89 14.28 -15.98
CA ALA A 371 12.31 14.49 -15.68
C ALA A 371 12.52 15.65 -14.69
N PHE A 372 11.77 16.74 -14.83
CA PHE A 372 11.81 17.88 -13.92
C PHE A 372 11.37 17.52 -12.50
N HIS A 373 10.28 16.75 -12.35
CA HIS A 373 9.81 16.26 -11.06
C HIS A 373 10.83 15.32 -10.40
N LEU A 374 11.44 14.42 -11.18
CA LEU A 374 12.48 13.53 -10.68
C LEU A 374 13.73 14.30 -10.25
N GLU A 375 14.08 15.41 -10.93
CA GLU A 375 15.18 16.26 -10.52
C GLU A 375 14.93 16.95 -9.18
N TRP A 376 13.69 17.41 -8.94
CA TRP A 376 13.32 17.96 -7.64
C TRP A 376 13.44 16.88 -6.55
N LEU A 377 12.93 15.68 -6.80
CA LEU A 377 13.02 14.57 -5.86
C LEU A 377 14.49 14.20 -5.55
N GLN A 378 15.34 14.12 -6.57
CA GLN A 378 16.78 13.88 -6.43
C GLN A 378 17.45 14.90 -5.50
N ARG A 379 17.11 16.19 -5.65
CA ARG A 379 17.63 17.24 -4.76
C ARG A 379 17.25 17.05 -3.30
N GLN A 380 16.07 16.49 -3.01
CA GLN A 380 15.67 16.20 -1.63
C GLN A 380 16.58 15.11 -1.01
N PHE A 381 16.92 14.07 -1.76
CA PHE A 381 17.81 13.00 -1.29
C PHE A 381 19.26 13.48 -1.12
N THR A 382 19.79 14.24 -2.07
CA THR A 382 21.17 14.74 -2.02
C THR A 382 21.38 15.82 -0.95
N SER A 383 20.36 16.59 -0.61
CA SER A 383 20.45 17.62 0.43
C SER A 383 20.48 17.04 1.86
N GLN A 384 20.09 15.80 2.05
CA GLN A 384 19.94 15.17 3.36
C GLN A 384 21.13 14.28 3.77
N GLY A 385 22.01 13.89 2.84
CA GLY A 385 23.09 12.96 3.18
C GLY A 385 24.41 13.26 2.45
N ARG A 386 25.48 13.55 3.20
CA ARG A 386 26.87 13.55 2.72
C ARG A 386 27.62 12.27 3.11
N GLY A 387 26.94 11.18 3.44
CA GLY A 387 27.48 9.91 3.88
C GLY A 387 26.98 8.72 3.06
N GLN A 388 27.68 7.60 3.12
CA GLN A 388 27.31 6.31 2.49
C GLN A 388 26.04 5.73 3.14
N SER A 389 24.87 6.18 2.75
CA SER A 389 23.59 5.70 3.28
C SER A 389 22.66 5.28 2.14
N VAL A 390 21.65 4.51 2.46
CA VAL A 390 20.61 4.05 1.52
C VAL A 390 19.94 5.20 0.76
N SER A 391 19.92 6.42 1.33
CA SER A 391 19.43 7.62 0.65
C SER A 391 20.32 8.06 -0.52
N SER A 392 21.63 7.81 -0.45
CA SER A 392 22.54 8.07 -1.55
C SER A 392 22.32 7.08 -2.68
N ASP A 393 21.91 5.86 -2.40
CA ASP A 393 21.61 4.85 -3.41
C ASP A 393 20.39 5.23 -4.25
N VAL A 394 19.29 5.63 -3.61
CA VAL A 394 18.09 6.11 -4.34
C VAL A 394 18.40 7.39 -5.14
N GLY A 395 19.08 8.36 -4.51
CA GLY A 395 19.48 9.60 -5.18
C GLY A 395 20.40 9.36 -6.39
N SER A 396 21.29 8.39 -6.31
CA SER A 396 22.18 8.01 -7.41
C SER A 396 21.45 7.34 -8.58
N ARG A 397 20.35 6.64 -8.30
CA ARG A 397 19.53 5.96 -9.31
C ARG A 397 18.60 6.93 -10.07
N ILE A 398 18.19 8.05 -9.48
CA ILE A 398 17.26 8.98 -10.12
C ILE A 398 17.89 9.64 -11.37
N ALA A 399 19.19 9.94 -11.37
CA ALA A 399 19.83 10.55 -12.53
C ALA A 399 19.83 9.63 -13.77
N PRO A 400 20.20 8.34 -13.67
CA PRO A 400 20.06 7.40 -14.79
C PRO A 400 18.60 7.20 -15.21
N LEU A 401 17.65 7.18 -14.27
CA LEU A 401 16.21 7.10 -14.59
C LEU A 401 15.75 8.30 -15.44
N ARG A 402 16.20 9.50 -15.12
CA ARG A 402 15.91 10.70 -15.92
C ARG A 402 16.47 10.60 -17.33
N GLU A 403 17.71 10.11 -17.47
CA GLU A 403 18.33 9.86 -18.77
C GLU A 403 17.52 8.83 -19.57
N LEU A 404 17.14 7.71 -18.93
CA LEU A 404 16.30 6.70 -19.54
C LEU A 404 14.99 7.28 -20.06
N ILE A 405 14.26 8.04 -19.24
CA ILE A 405 12.98 8.66 -19.64
C ILE A 405 13.16 9.59 -20.83
N SER A 406 14.28 10.34 -20.91
CA SER A 406 14.57 11.21 -22.06
C SER A 406 14.75 10.46 -23.39
N LEU A 407 15.07 9.17 -23.35
CA LEU A 407 15.20 8.32 -24.54
C LEU A 407 13.86 7.75 -25.04
N LEU A 408 12.80 7.85 -24.24
CA LEU A 408 11.50 7.24 -24.56
C LEU A 408 10.62 8.10 -25.48
N GLY A 409 11.11 9.29 -25.90
CA GLY A 409 10.41 10.23 -26.75
C GLY A 409 9.80 11.40 -25.97
N GLU A 410 8.89 12.16 -26.59
CA GLU A 410 8.29 13.35 -25.97
C GLU A 410 7.20 12.99 -24.95
N ARG A 411 6.53 11.86 -25.13
CA ARG A 411 5.43 11.43 -24.25
C ARG A 411 5.55 9.95 -23.90
N ILE A 412 5.13 9.62 -22.67
CA ILE A 412 5.10 8.27 -22.14
C ILE A 412 3.73 8.01 -21.50
N SER A 413 3.14 6.83 -21.74
CA SER A 413 1.88 6.46 -21.08
C SER A 413 2.11 6.18 -19.59
N SER A 414 1.06 6.34 -18.77
CA SER A 414 1.09 6.02 -17.33
C SER A 414 1.58 4.58 -17.10
N ARG A 415 1.03 3.63 -17.84
CA ARG A 415 1.42 2.21 -17.75
C ARG A 415 2.89 2.00 -18.08
N GLU A 416 3.38 2.61 -19.14
CA GLU A 416 4.78 2.48 -19.55
C GLU A 416 5.73 3.12 -18.52
N LEU A 417 5.35 4.28 -17.95
CA LEU A 417 6.10 4.93 -16.89
C LEU A 417 6.20 4.02 -15.64
N ASP A 418 5.10 3.40 -15.22
CA ASP A 418 5.09 2.47 -14.10
C ASP A 418 6.01 1.26 -14.35
N GLN A 419 5.99 0.71 -15.57
CA GLN A 419 6.86 -0.41 -15.97
C GLN A 419 8.34 -0.02 -15.96
N VAL A 420 8.66 1.15 -16.48
CA VAL A 420 10.04 1.69 -16.49
C VAL A 420 10.54 1.87 -15.07
N ILE A 421 9.72 2.45 -14.20
CA ILE A 421 10.08 2.66 -12.79
C ILE A 421 10.26 1.31 -12.09
N ALA A 422 9.37 0.35 -12.32
CA ALA A 422 9.44 -0.99 -11.73
C ALA A 422 10.72 -1.72 -12.17
N GLU A 423 11.06 -1.70 -13.44
CA GLU A 423 12.29 -2.27 -13.99
C GLU A 423 13.52 -1.61 -13.36
N PHE A 424 13.52 -0.28 -13.32
CA PHE A 424 14.62 0.51 -12.80
C PHE A 424 14.85 0.35 -11.29
N THR A 425 13.77 0.26 -10.51
CA THR A 425 13.83 0.05 -9.05
C THR A 425 14.09 -1.42 -8.70
N GLY A 426 14.01 -2.33 -9.67
CA GLY A 426 14.24 -3.75 -9.46
C GLY A 426 13.19 -4.40 -8.56
N THR A 427 11.92 -4.07 -8.76
CA THR A 427 10.78 -4.52 -7.93
C THR A 427 10.48 -6.03 -8.01
N GLY A 428 11.28 -6.82 -8.68
CA GLY A 428 11.11 -8.28 -8.78
C GLY A 428 12.35 -9.01 -8.33
N GLY A 429 12.61 -9.15 -7.04
CA GLY A 429 13.76 -9.91 -6.59
C GLY A 429 14.06 -9.79 -5.11
N ILE A 430 14.97 -10.63 -4.64
CA ILE A 430 15.51 -10.57 -3.28
C ILE A 430 16.85 -9.84 -3.28
N SER A 431 17.09 -9.14 -2.18
CA SER A 431 18.35 -8.45 -1.88
C SER A 431 18.91 -9.10 -0.63
N VAL A 432 20.16 -9.52 -0.70
CA VAL A 432 20.92 -9.98 0.48
C VAL A 432 21.66 -8.77 1.03
N GLN A 433 21.22 -8.27 2.18
CA GLN A 433 21.99 -7.29 2.94
C GLN A 433 23.11 -8.05 3.64
N ALA A 434 24.28 -7.43 3.74
CA ALA A 434 25.41 -8.06 4.44
C ALA A 434 24.94 -8.49 5.83
N GLY A 435 24.82 -9.79 6.02
CA GLY A 435 24.35 -10.36 7.28
C GLY A 435 25.31 -10.03 8.42
N ALA A 436 24.75 -9.71 9.57
CA ALA A 436 25.54 -9.47 10.77
C ALA A 436 26.03 -10.78 11.44
N ASP A 437 25.65 -11.94 10.90
CA ASP A 437 26.05 -13.26 11.42
C ASP A 437 27.36 -13.72 10.78
N ASP A 438 28.42 -13.72 11.55
CA ASP A 438 29.79 -14.16 11.13
C ASP A 438 29.96 -15.68 10.95
N LEU A 439 28.98 -16.47 11.40
CA LEU A 439 29.00 -17.95 11.30
C LEU A 439 28.05 -18.47 10.23
N ALA A 440 27.11 -17.65 9.75
CA ALA A 440 26.15 -18.02 8.74
C ALA A 440 26.47 -17.33 7.40
N ASP A 441 26.73 -18.12 6.38
CA ASP A 441 26.77 -17.66 5.00
C ASP A 441 25.38 -17.77 4.38
N VAL A 442 24.95 -16.76 3.63
CA VAL A 442 23.63 -16.77 2.99
C VAL A 442 23.78 -16.82 1.47
N VAL A 443 23.06 -17.73 0.83
CA VAL A 443 22.96 -17.87 -0.63
C VAL A 443 21.47 -17.92 -1.03
N THR A 444 21.18 -17.50 -2.23
CA THR A 444 19.78 -17.42 -2.71
C THR A 444 19.36 -18.61 -3.57
N ASP A 445 20.31 -19.36 -4.08
CA ASP A 445 20.08 -20.56 -4.90
C ASP A 445 20.96 -21.73 -4.41
N PRO A 446 20.48 -22.97 -4.42
CA PRO A 446 21.28 -24.12 -4.02
C PRO A 446 22.60 -24.27 -4.80
N ALA A 447 22.66 -23.94 -6.09
CA ALA A 447 23.87 -24.01 -6.89
C ALA A 447 24.97 -23.04 -6.43
N HIS A 448 24.60 -21.92 -5.78
CA HIS A 448 25.55 -20.94 -5.23
C HIS A 448 26.37 -21.50 -4.06
N LEU A 449 26.01 -22.66 -3.53
CA LEU A 449 26.85 -23.41 -2.59
C LEU A 449 28.21 -23.81 -3.20
N GLY A 450 28.29 -23.93 -4.52
CA GLY A 450 29.50 -24.35 -5.22
C GLY A 450 29.96 -25.76 -4.81
N THR A 451 31.28 -25.93 -4.72
CA THR A 451 31.90 -27.25 -4.39
C THR A 451 32.21 -27.46 -2.90
N GLY A 452 31.84 -26.49 -2.03
CA GLY A 452 32.06 -26.57 -0.58
C GLY A 452 31.34 -27.73 0.11
N SER A 453 31.69 -28.03 1.37
CA SER A 453 31.14 -29.13 2.17
C SER A 453 30.53 -28.69 3.51
N ALA A 454 30.21 -27.39 3.68
CA ALA A 454 29.61 -26.87 4.90
C ALA A 454 28.22 -27.49 5.15
N GLN A 455 27.76 -27.45 6.41
CA GLN A 455 26.41 -27.81 6.75
C GLN A 455 25.43 -26.78 6.15
N VAL A 456 24.27 -27.25 5.70
CA VAL A 456 23.29 -26.43 5.01
C VAL A 456 21.97 -26.44 5.74
N VAL A 457 21.40 -25.26 5.91
CA VAL A 457 20.01 -25.04 6.34
C VAL A 457 19.27 -24.41 5.17
N TRP A 458 18.22 -25.06 4.68
CA TRP A 458 17.44 -24.58 3.54
C TRP A 458 16.12 -24.04 4.01
N TRP A 459 16.01 -22.73 3.96
CA TRP A 459 14.80 -21.99 4.32
C TRP A 459 13.79 -22.00 3.19
N LEU A 460 12.63 -22.57 3.44
CA LEU A 460 11.48 -22.64 2.54
C LEU A 460 11.86 -23.08 1.11
N PRO A 461 12.21 -24.37 0.90
CA PRO A 461 12.47 -24.93 -0.41
C PRO A 461 11.18 -25.07 -1.22
N VAL A 462 10.69 -23.96 -1.78
CA VAL A 462 9.47 -23.90 -2.58
C VAL A 462 9.80 -23.66 -4.04
N ASP A 463 8.94 -24.17 -4.93
CA ASP A 463 9.01 -23.93 -6.36
C ASP A 463 7.92 -22.94 -6.75
N ASP A 464 8.32 -21.73 -7.10
CA ASP A 464 7.49 -20.67 -7.67
C ASP A 464 7.86 -20.38 -9.14
N ALA A 465 8.75 -21.18 -9.73
CA ALA A 465 9.20 -21.02 -11.08
C ALA A 465 8.08 -21.36 -12.08
N ALA A 466 7.87 -20.48 -13.05
CA ALA A 466 7.00 -20.79 -14.17
C ALA A 466 7.59 -21.92 -15.01
N ALA A 467 6.74 -22.88 -15.45
CA ALA A 467 7.18 -23.94 -16.32
C ALA A 467 7.88 -23.38 -17.58
N PRO A 468 8.98 -23.98 -18.01
CA PRO A 468 9.68 -23.57 -19.22
C PRO A 468 8.72 -23.56 -20.42
N ARG A 469 8.67 -22.44 -21.15
CA ARG A 469 7.82 -22.32 -22.33
C ARG A 469 8.69 -22.10 -23.56
N ASP A 470 8.47 -22.89 -24.59
CA ASP A 470 9.09 -22.58 -25.86
C ASP A 470 8.34 -21.44 -26.54
N THR A 471 9.07 -20.37 -26.82
CA THR A 471 8.58 -19.16 -27.51
C THR A 471 8.84 -19.20 -29.00
N VAL A 472 9.63 -20.15 -29.47
CA VAL A 472 10.03 -20.32 -30.88
C VAL A 472 9.09 -21.31 -31.55
N ARG A 473 8.66 -21.00 -32.78
CA ARG A 473 7.79 -21.86 -33.57
C ARG A 473 8.59 -22.96 -34.27
N PRO A 474 7.99 -24.09 -34.59
CA PRO A 474 8.69 -25.17 -35.31
C PRO A 474 9.34 -24.72 -36.61
N ASP A 475 8.65 -23.91 -37.43
CA ASP A 475 9.17 -23.34 -38.65
C ASP A 475 10.36 -22.39 -38.48
N GLU A 476 10.35 -21.65 -37.37
CA GLU A 476 11.47 -20.78 -36.97
C GLU A 476 12.67 -21.62 -36.52
N LEU A 477 12.43 -22.65 -35.74
CA LEU A 477 13.47 -23.57 -35.25
C LEU A 477 14.14 -24.31 -36.41
N GLU A 478 13.36 -24.84 -37.36
CA GLU A 478 13.90 -25.47 -38.56
C GLU A 478 14.79 -24.52 -39.38
N TRP A 479 14.33 -23.27 -39.58
CA TRP A 479 15.10 -22.25 -40.28
C TRP A 479 16.39 -21.90 -39.55
N LEU A 480 16.34 -21.71 -38.20
CA LEU A 480 17.50 -21.40 -37.38
C LEU A 480 18.55 -22.50 -37.45
N THR A 481 18.15 -23.77 -37.26
CA THR A 481 19.03 -24.92 -37.32
C THR A 481 19.66 -25.08 -38.71
N ALA A 482 18.88 -24.88 -39.79
CA ALA A 482 19.41 -24.89 -41.15
C ALA A 482 20.44 -23.78 -41.44
N ASN A 483 20.40 -22.69 -40.64
CA ASN A 483 21.34 -21.59 -40.76
C ASN A 483 22.43 -21.59 -39.65
N GLY A 484 22.61 -22.69 -38.95
CA GLY A 484 23.71 -22.88 -37.97
C GLY A 484 23.46 -22.28 -36.59
N VAL A 485 22.21 -21.94 -36.26
CA VAL A 485 21.81 -21.46 -34.92
C VAL A 485 21.09 -22.58 -34.20
N ASP A 486 21.77 -23.20 -33.24
CA ASP A 486 21.23 -24.28 -32.41
C ASP A 486 20.74 -23.73 -31.08
N LEU A 487 19.45 -23.42 -31.01
CA LEU A 487 18.83 -22.96 -29.78
C LEU A 487 18.76 -24.10 -28.74
N PRO A 488 19.23 -23.88 -27.49
CA PRO A 488 19.00 -24.85 -26.44
C PRO A 488 17.51 -25.01 -26.16
N ASP A 489 17.10 -26.28 -25.96
CA ASP A 489 15.76 -26.61 -25.48
C ASP A 489 15.57 -26.02 -24.08
N PRO A 490 14.49 -25.28 -23.81
CA PRO A 490 14.21 -24.74 -22.48
C PRO A 490 14.19 -25.79 -21.35
N GLU A 491 13.74 -27.01 -21.66
CA GLU A 491 13.81 -28.13 -20.72
C GLU A 491 15.25 -28.63 -20.47
N ALA A 492 16.13 -28.54 -21.46
CA ALA A 492 17.54 -28.87 -21.26
C ALA A 492 18.25 -27.86 -20.36
N ASP A 493 17.97 -26.57 -20.52
CA ASP A 493 18.50 -25.53 -19.64
C ASP A 493 17.99 -25.68 -18.19
N ALA A 494 16.69 -25.97 -18.00
CA ALA A 494 16.13 -26.27 -16.68
C ALA A 494 16.77 -27.52 -16.05
N ARG A 495 17.04 -28.56 -16.84
CA ARG A 495 17.75 -29.76 -16.36
C ARG A 495 19.18 -29.49 -15.97
N LEU A 496 19.93 -28.67 -16.72
CA LEU A 496 21.28 -28.24 -16.35
C LEU A 496 21.30 -27.46 -15.04
N THR A 497 20.34 -26.54 -14.86
CA THR A 497 20.18 -25.78 -13.63
C THR A 497 19.90 -26.72 -12.45
N LEU A 498 18.94 -27.62 -12.59
CA LEU A 498 18.58 -28.60 -11.57
C LEU A 498 19.77 -29.54 -11.23
N ASP A 499 20.50 -30.02 -12.26
CA ASP A 499 21.70 -30.85 -12.03
C ASP A 499 22.78 -30.10 -11.26
N SER A 500 23.02 -28.83 -11.60
CA SER A 500 23.96 -27.97 -10.85
C SER A 500 23.55 -27.83 -9.39
N GLN A 501 22.27 -27.59 -9.10
CA GLN A 501 21.72 -27.52 -7.74
C GLN A 501 21.90 -28.85 -6.99
N LEU A 502 21.54 -29.97 -7.64
CA LEU A 502 21.68 -31.29 -7.04
C LEU A 502 23.13 -31.66 -6.78
N ARG A 503 24.05 -31.35 -7.70
CA ARG A 503 25.48 -31.59 -7.52
C ARG A 503 26.02 -30.79 -6.32
N ALA A 504 25.62 -29.54 -6.17
CA ALA A 504 26.02 -28.70 -5.05
C ALA A 504 25.46 -29.21 -3.71
N LEU A 505 24.20 -29.63 -3.66
CA LEU A 505 23.55 -30.18 -2.46
C LEU A 505 24.13 -31.56 -2.07
N ARG A 506 24.36 -32.47 -3.06
CA ARG A 506 24.91 -33.81 -2.80
C ARG A 506 26.33 -33.81 -2.20
N ARG A 507 27.12 -32.75 -2.39
CA ARG A 507 28.42 -32.58 -1.79
C ARG A 507 28.37 -32.27 -0.28
N ARG A 508 27.18 -31.98 0.25
CA ARG A 508 27.02 -31.60 1.65
C ARG A 508 26.95 -32.85 2.53
N ARG A 509 27.45 -32.74 3.74
CA ARG A 509 27.37 -33.83 4.73
C ARG A 509 25.98 -33.98 5.30
N ASN A 510 25.30 -32.87 5.47
CA ASN A 510 23.93 -32.77 5.97
C ASN A 510 23.21 -31.57 5.36
N VAL A 511 21.98 -31.77 5.01
CA VAL A 511 21.03 -30.72 4.56
C VAL A 511 19.83 -30.78 5.50
N THR A 512 19.52 -29.66 6.14
CA THR A 512 18.29 -29.48 6.92
C THR A 512 17.37 -28.59 6.13
N ALA A 513 16.25 -29.11 5.66
CA ALA A 513 15.22 -28.36 4.90
C ALA A 513 14.04 -28.03 5.79
N LEU A 514 13.70 -26.75 5.88
CA LEU A 514 12.50 -26.27 6.58
C LEU A 514 11.39 -26.05 5.58
N THR A 515 10.41 -26.94 5.58
CA THR A 515 9.27 -26.96 4.66
C THR A 515 8.00 -26.51 5.35
N VAL A 516 7.06 -26.02 4.55
CA VAL A 516 5.73 -25.64 5.03
C VAL A 516 4.66 -26.23 4.13
N ASP A 517 3.48 -26.48 4.68
CA ASP A 517 2.34 -26.99 3.91
C ASP A 517 1.66 -25.86 3.12
N THR A 518 1.61 -24.64 3.69
CA THR A 518 0.93 -23.51 3.08
C THR A 518 1.76 -22.22 3.11
N ILE A 519 1.64 -21.44 2.02
CA ILE A 519 2.18 -20.07 1.91
C ILE A 519 1.03 -19.17 1.43
N ASN A 520 0.75 -18.10 2.20
CA ASN A 520 -0.33 -17.15 1.90
C ASN A 520 -1.71 -17.82 1.70
N GLY A 521 -1.97 -18.94 2.38
CA GLY A 521 -3.22 -19.67 2.27
C GLY A 521 -3.31 -20.65 1.10
N GLU A 522 -2.29 -20.76 0.26
CA GLU A 522 -2.20 -21.74 -0.83
C GLU A 522 -1.22 -22.85 -0.48
N SER A 523 -1.45 -24.06 -1.03
CA SER A 523 -0.53 -25.19 -0.83
C SER A 523 0.85 -24.86 -1.41
N ALA A 524 1.90 -25.09 -0.62
CA ALA A 524 3.27 -24.86 -1.05
C ALA A 524 3.75 -25.97 -1.99
N SER A 525 4.24 -25.57 -3.17
CA SER A 525 4.92 -26.51 -4.10
C SER A 525 6.35 -26.74 -3.63
N GLN A 526 6.74 -28.00 -3.47
CA GLN A 526 8.09 -28.36 -3.06
C GLN A 526 9.10 -28.12 -4.19
N HIS A 527 10.27 -27.60 -3.86
CA HIS A 527 11.36 -27.37 -4.81
C HIS A 527 11.82 -28.68 -5.45
N PRO A 528 11.97 -28.79 -6.81
CA PRO A 528 12.32 -30.01 -7.50
C PRO A 528 13.61 -30.68 -6.96
N ALA A 529 14.64 -29.89 -6.67
CA ALA A 529 15.88 -30.44 -6.12
C ALA A 529 15.68 -31.15 -4.78
N LEU A 530 14.79 -30.69 -3.92
CA LEU A 530 14.47 -31.37 -2.66
C LEU A 530 13.75 -32.69 -2.92
N THR A 531 12.80 -32.71 -3.84
CA THR A 531 12.12 -33.96 -4.27
C THR A 531 13.12 -34.99 -4.76
N PHE A 532 14.09 -34.59 -5.60
CA PHE A 532 15.13 -35.51 -6.09
C PHE A 532 16.08 -36.01 -4.97
N LEU A 533 16.40 -35.20 -3.97
CA LEU A 533 17.19 -35.64 -2.81
C LEU A 533 16.44 -36.68 -1.96
N ILE A 534 15.15 -36.51 -1.78
CA ILE A 534 14.29 -37.50 -1.11
C ILE A 534 14.29 -38.82 -1.89
N ASP A 535 14.10 -38.76 -3.23
CA ASP A 535 14.12 -39.93 -4.09
C ASP A 535 15.50 -40.62 -4.09
N ASP A 536 16.60 -39.90 -3.98
CA ASP A 536 17.94 -40.45 -3.86
C ASP A 536 18.09 -41.30 -2.58
N LEU A 537 17.55 -40.81 -1.45
CA LEU A 537 17.56 -41.57 -0.18
C LEU A 537 16.69 -42.80 -0.28
N HIS A 538 15.49 -42.71 -0.83
CA HIS A 538 14.58 -43.85 -1.04
C HIS A 538 15.24 -44.94 -1.91
N ARG A 539 15.93 -44.53 -2.99
CA ARG A 539 16.69 -45.48 -3.85
C ARG A 539 17.84 -46.21 -3.09
N GLN A 540 18.36 -45.58 -2.04
CA GLN A 540 19.36 -46.18 -1.14
C GLN A 540 18.70 -47.03 -0.04
N GLY A 541 17.37 -47.13 0.04
CA GLY A 541 16.66 -47.79 1.13
C GLY A 541 16.69 -47.01 2.45
N ARG A 542 16.85 -45.69 2.37
CA ARG A 542 16.91 -44.76 3.51
C ARG A 542 15.74 -43.81 3.45
N GLU A 543 15.33 -43.31 4.59
CA GLU A 543 14.30 -42.27 4.73
C GLU A 543 14.92 -40.98 5.23
N PRO A 544 14.38 -39.81 4.83
CA PRO A 544 14.74 -38.56 5.48
C PRO A 544 14.42 -38.61 6.96
N VAL A 545 15.22 -37.97 7.79
CA VAL A 545 14.88 -37.75 9.19
C VAL A 545 13.85 -36.66 9.25
N THR A 546 12.58 -37.00 9.57
CA THR A 546 11.54 -36.02 9.75
C THR A 546 11.46 -35.60 11.21
N LEU A 547 11.65 -34.32 11.46
CA LEU A 547 11.46 -33.71 12.78
C LEU A 547 10.13 -32.95 12.76
N SER A 548 9.35 -33.09 13.82
CA SER A 548 8.17 -32.23 13.99
C SER A 548 8.61 -30.77 14.06
N GLY A 549 7.92 -29.91 13.34
CA GLY A 549 8.06 -28.45 13.45
C GLY A 549 7.55 -27.89 14.78
N ASP A 550 7.21 -28.73 15.75
CA ASP A 550 6.89 -28.31 17.10
C ASP A 550 8.14 -27.77 17.80
N LEU A 551 8.05 -26.54 18.23
CA LEU A 551 9.09 -25.94 19.09
C LEU A 551 9.28 -26.82 20.32
N PRO A 552 10.54 -27.15 20.72
CA PRO A 552 10.83 -27.67 22.03
C PRO A 552 10.18 -26.78 23.10
N GLU A 553 9.63 -27.39 24.14
CA GLU A 553 8.86 -26.68 25.19
C GLU A 553 9.67 -25.55 25.85
N GLU A 554 10.99 -25.71 25.92
CA GLU A 554 11.96 -24.69 26.38
C GLU A 554 12.10 -23.48 25.46
N HIS A 555 11.78 -23.58 24.14
CA HIS A 555 11.75 -22.47 23.19
C HIS A 555 10.32 -21.97 22.94
N ARG A 556 9.31 -22.65 23.48
CA ARG A 556 7.91 -22.20 23.51
C ARG A 556 7.66 -21.10 24.54
N SER A 557 8.68 -20.51 25.13
CA SER A 557 8.50 -19.26 25.85
C SER A 557 8.28 -18.10 24.86
N LEU A 558 7.25 -18.26 24.01
CA LEU A 558 6.46 -17.09 23.76
C LEU A 558 6.22 -16.47 25.13
N PRO A 559 6.49 -15.19 25.35
CA PRO A 559 5.95 -14.55 26.54
C PRO A 559 4.49 -15.01 26.55
N VAL A 560 4.13 -15.76 27.62
CA VAL A 560 2.73 -16.10 27.86
C VAL A 560 2.02 -14.81 27.59
N PRO A 561 1.04 -14.76 26.64
CA PRO A 561 0.33 -13.54 26.41
C PRO A 561 -0.05 -13.07 27.81
N VAL A 562 0.57 -11.98 28.26
CA VAL A 562 0.23 -11.43 29.56
C VAL A 562 -1.26 -11.24 29.39
N SER A 563 -2.04 -12.04 30.09
CA SER A 563 -3.47 -11.85 30.18
C SER A 563 -3.60 -10.48 30.77
N ILE A 564 -3.69 -9.49 29.90
CA ILE A 564 -4.08 -8.15 30.30
C ILE A 564 -5.51 -8.38 30.73
N ASP A 565 -5.78 -8.21 32.02
CA ASP A 565 -7.14 -8.14 32.51
C ASP A 565 -7.83 -7.06 31.68
N VAL A 566 -8.61 -7.48 30.69
CA VAL A 566 -9.40 -6.57 29.86
C VAL A 566 -10.36 -5.88 30.82
N PRO A 567 -10.27 -4.56 31.00
CA PRO A 567 -11.12 -3.86 31.93
C PRO A 567 -12.59 -4.05 31.50
N ASP A 568 -13.52 -4.00 32.46
CA ASP A 568 -14.96 -4.02 32.17
C ASP A 568 -15.31 -2.92 31.14
N PRO A 569 -15.85 -3.24 29.95
CA PRO A 569 -16.16 -2.23 28.93
C PRO A 569 -17.32 -1.31 29.31
N VAL A 570 -18.17 -1.70 30.24
CA VAL A 570 -19.37 -0.96 30.62
C VAL A 570 -19.10 -0.02 31.80
N SER A 571 -18.36 -0.45 32.82
CA SER A 571 -18.17 0.34 34.04
C SER A 571 -16.72 0.66 34.34
N ARG A 572 -16.46 1.92 34.69
CA ARG A 572 -15.15 2.41 35.12
C ARG A 572 -15.25 3.25 36.35
N SER A 573 -14.28 3.09 37.24
CA SER A 573 -14.06 4.00 38.38
C SER A 573 -12.83 4.84 38.15
N LEU A 574 -13.02 6.16 38.17
CA LEU A 574 -11.97 7.17 37.96
C LEU A 574 -11.80 8.00 39.24
N THR A 575 -10.76 8.80 39.33
CA THR A 575 -10.61 9.77 40.38
C THR A 575 -11.71 10.84 40.27
N PRO A 576 -12.59 11.01 41.28
CA PRO A 576 -13.64 12.02 41.25
C PRO A 576 -13.11 13.43 41.04
N GLY A 577 -13.84 14.27 40.32
CA GLY A 577 -13.49 15.70 40.22
C GLY A 577 -14.02 16.41 39.00
N GLU A 578 -14.03 17.74 39.08
CA GLU A 578 -14.48 18.65 38.02
C GLU A 578 -13.66 18.50 36.72
N HIS A 579 -12.43 18.00 36.79
CA HIS A 579 -11.58 17.76 35.63
C HIS A 579 -12.17 16.77 34.64
N LEU A 580 -13.14 15.96 35.03
CA LEU A 580 -13.82 15.02 34.12
C LEU A 580 -14.98 15.68 33.38
N LEU A 581 -15.45 16.82 33.78
CA LEU A 581 -16.65 17.49 33.25
C LEU A 581 -16.33 18.42 32.09
N PRO A 582 -17.23 18.55 31.09
CA PRO A 582 -17.10 19.57 30.04
C PRO A 582 -17.42 20.97 30.59
N THR A 583 -16.86 21.99 29.96
CA THR A 583 -17.30 23.40 30.10
C THR A 583 -18.26 23.79 29.03
N ARG A 584 -18.09 23.21 27.85
CA ARG A 584 -18.92 23.40 26.66
C ARG A 584 -19.05 22.08 25.91
N ILE A 585 -20.23 21.83 25.33
CA ILE A 585 -20.47 20.67 24.46
C ILE A 585 -21.12 21.12 23.13
N SER A 586 -20.92 20.30 22.08
CA SER A 586 -21.75 20.36 20.86
C SER A 586 -22.82 19.28 20.86
N PHE A 587 -23.75 19.33 19.93
CA PHE A 587 -24.75 18.27 19.74
C PHE A 587 -24.08 16.87 19.64
N SER A 588 -23.09 16.72 18.80
CA SER A 588 -22.39 15.44 18.63
C SER A 588 -21.67 14.94 19.89
N GLN A 589 -21.14 15.87 20.71
CA GLN A 589 -20.56 15.53 21.99
C GLN A 589 -21.62 15.15 23.02
N TRP A 590 -22.78 15.79 22.98
CA TRP A 590 -23.92 15.43 23.83
C TRP A 590 -24.42 14.02 23.53
N GLU A 591 -24.67 13.74 22.24
CA GLU A 591 -25.04 12.40 21.80
C GLU A 591 -24.01 11.34 22.24
N LYS A 592 -22.71 11.64 22.04
CA LYS A 592 -21.62 10.75 22.48
C LYS A 592 -21.60 10.55 24.00
N LEU A 593 -21.83 11.59 24.78
CA LEU A 593 -21.92 11.50 26.23
C LEU A 593 -23.09 10.61 26.69
N LEU A 594 -24.25 10.68 26.01
CA LEU A 594 -25.42 9.86 26.35
C LEU A 594 -25.20 8.38 26.05
N VAL A 595 -24.41 8.06 25.01
CA VAL A 595 -24.25 6.68 24.53
C VAL A 595 -22.91 6.07 24.96
N HIS A 596 -21.82 6.80 24.77
CA HIS A 596 -20.43 6.36 24.98
C HIS A 596 -19.63 7.40 25.82
N PRO A 597 -19.98 7.61 27.10
CA PRO A 597 -19.28 8.58 27.95
C PRO A 597 -17.79 8.21 28.14
N LEU A 598 -17.41 6.95 28.10
CA LEU A 598 -16.02 6.52 28.16
C LEU A 598 -15.22 6.96 26.93
N GLU A 599 -15.76 6.82 25.72
CA GLU A 599 -15.13 7.31 24.51
C GLU A 599 -14.99 8.83 24.49
N TRP A 600 -16.03 9.54 24.95
CA TRP A 600 -15.95 10.98 25.08
C TRP A 600 -14.78 11.42 25.98
N LEU A 601 -14.57 10.72 27.11
CA LEU A 601 -13.43 10.96 27.99
C LEU A 601 -12.08 10.71 27.28
N LEU A 602 -11.96 9.60 26.54
CA LEU A 602 -10.75 9.28 25.79
C LEU A 602 -10.40 10.39 24.80
N GLU A 603 -11.38 10.86 24.03
CA GLU A 603 -11.19 11.87 23.00
C GLU A 603 -10.96 13.28 23.56
N ARG A 604 -11.78 13.69 24.54
CA ARG A 604 -11.86 15.09 24.96
C ARG A 604 -11.04 15.41 26.20
N ARG A 605 -10.78 14.44 27.04
CA ARG A 605 -9.98 14.63 28.26
C ARG A 605 -8.58 14.06 28.14
N LEU A 606 -8.42 12.90 27.53
CA LEU A 606 -7.11 12.28 27.31
C LEU A 606 -6.49 12.64 25.96
N GLY A 607 -7.25 13.21 25.03
CA GLY A 607 -6.76 13.60 23.70
C GLY A 607 -6.40 12.42 22.81
N ILE A 608 -6.91 11.22 23.10
CA ILE A 608 -6.72 10.02 22.29
C ILE A 608 -7.63 10.13 21.09
N ARG A 609 -7.05 10.24 19.90
CA ARG A 609 -7.78 10.41 18.66
C ARG A 609 -7.23 9.47 17.60
N ALA A 610 -8.07 9.11 16.64
CA ALA A 610 -7.61 8.44 15.42
C ALA A 610 -6.51 9.26 14.73
N GLY A 611 -5.54 8.58 14.13
CA GLY A 611 -4.48 9.25 13.38
C GLY A 611 -5.06 10.03 12.20
N GLY A 612 -4.47 11.21 11.89
CA GLY A 612 -4.98 12.12 10.84
C GLY A 612 -5.15 11.50 9.44
N LEU A 613 -4.51 10.34 9.19
CA LEU A 613 -4.69 9.54 7.98
C LEU A 613 -6.07 8.87 7.88
N ALA A 614 -6.64 8.45 9.02
CA ALA A 614 -7.92 7.76 9.07
C ALA A 614 -9.12 8.72 9.05
N THR A 615 -8.87 10.03 9.09
CA THR A 615 -9.91 11.06 9.24
C THR A 615 -10.19 11.85 7.96
N ILE A 616 -9.51 11.55 6.85
CA ILE A 616 -9.77 12.22 5.57
C ILE A 616 -11.14 11.80 5.06
N PRO A 617 -12.06 12.76 4.83
CA PRO A 617 -13.39 12.45 4.37
C PRO A 617 -13.37 11.73 3.01
N SER A 618 -14.14 10.65 2.89
CA SER A 618 -14.35 9.91 1.64
C SER A 618 -15.82 9.50 1.51
N GLY A 619 -16.22 9.07 0.31
CA GLY A 619 -17.55 8.55 0.07
C GLY A 619 -18.66 9.54 0.47
N ASN A 620 -19.65 9.08 1.25
CA ASN A 620 -20.83 9.89 1.61
C ASN A 620 -20.48 11.12 2.47
N GLN A 621 -19.51 11.01 3.36
CA GLN A 621 -19.11 12.14 4.20
C GLN A 621 -18.50 13.25 3.36
N MET A 622 -17.62 12.91 2.43
CA MET A 622 -17.04 13.85 1.48
C MET A 622 -18.09 14.53 0.63
N ILE A 623 -19.03 13.75 0.05
CA ILE A 623 -20.11 14.28 -0.78
C ILE A 623 -21.02 15.18 0.06
N GLY A 624 -21.39 14.78 1.27
CA GLY A 624 -22.21 15.58 2.18
C GLY A 624 -21.58 16.95 2.44
N THR A 625 -20.33 17.00 2.87
CA THR A 625 -19.59 18.26 3.11
C THR A 625 -19.53 19.12 1.86
N TRP A 626 -19.26 18.52 0.69
CA TRP A 626 -19.26 19.24 -0.58
C TRP A 626 -20.61 19.89 -0.88
N LEU A 627 -21.73 19.15 -0.75
CA LEU A 627 -23.08 19.69 -1.03
C LEU A 627 -23.51 20.76 -0.05
N HIS A 628 -23.18 20.62 1.24
CA HIS A 628 -23.42 21.67 2.25
C HIS A 628 -22.70 22.96 1.85
N THR A 629 -21.42 22.88 1.48
CA THR A 629 -20.66 24.05 1.05
C THR A 629 -21.21 24.68 -0.24
N VAL A 630 -21.71 23.87 -1.18
CA VAL A 630 -22.37 24.39 -2.41
C VAL A 630 -23.61 25.19 -2.04
N VAL A 631 -24.48 24.64 -1.18
CA VAL A 631 -25.67 25.32 -0.68
C VAL A 631 -25.30 26.59 0.04
N GLU A 632 -24.34 26.53 0.97
CA GLU A 632 -23.85 27.69 1.72
C GLU A 632 -23.38 28.83 0.80
N ASN A 633 -22.55 28.52 -0.19
CA ASN A 633 -22.01 29.54 -1.10
C ASN A 633 -23.11 30.20 -1.98
N ILE A 634 -24.07 29.42 -2.46
CA ILE A 634 -25.16 29.94 -3.23
C ILE A 634 -26.05 30.87 -2.36
N VAL A 635 -26.43 30.36 -1.17
CA VAL A 635 -27.28 31.14 -0.25
C VAL A 635 -26.60 32.44 0.19
N ASN A 636 -25.35 32.40 0.61
CA ASN A 636 -24.61 33.57 1.05
C ASN A 636 -24.51 34.61 -0.08
N ARG A 637 -24.28 34.19 -1.33
CA ARG A 637 -24.24 35.08 -2.50
C ARG A 637 -25.57 35.81 -2.70
N HIS A 638 -26.70 35.12 -2.58
CA HIS A 638 -28.02 35.70 -2.71
C HIS A 638 -28.39 36.55 -1.51
N LEU A 639 -28.00 36.20 -0.26
CA LEU A 639 -28.18 37.04 0.91
C LEU A 639 -27.46 38.38 0.77
N ASP A 640 -26.20 38.36 0.27
CA ASP A 640 -25.43 39.58 0.03
C ASP A 640 -26.05 40.51 -1.07
N ALA A 641 -26.72 39.93 -2.06
CA ALA A 641 -27.25 40.66 -3.18
C ALA A 641 -28.69 41.13 -2.99
N ASP A 642 -29.59 40.28 -2.47
CA ASP A 642 -31.03 40.39 -2.59
C ASP A 642 -31.82 40.19 -1.29
N ALA A 643 -31.15 40.25 -0.08
CA ALA A 643 -31.84 40.07 1.18
C ALA A 643 -32.97 41.13 1.37
N ASP A 644 -34.12 40.68 1.85
CA ASP A 644 -35.25 41.53 2.14
C ASP A 644 -35.14 42.31 3.47
N THR A 645 -36.21 42.95 3.91
CA THR A 645 -36.23 43.72 5.15
C THR A 645 -36.06 42.90 6.42
N ASP A 646 -36.30 41.59 6.33
CA ASP A 646 -36.10 40.63 7.43
C ASP A 646 -34.72 39.99 7.38
N GLY A 647 -33.87 40.40 6.41
CA GLY A 647 -32.54 39.83 6.19
C GLY A 647 -32.60 38.41 5.63
N ALA A 648 -33.64 38.10 4.87
CA ALA A 648 -33.88 36.78 4.31
C ALA A 648 -34.06 36.82 2.79
N VAL A 649 -33.86 35.68 2.11
CA VAL A 649 -33.93 35.58 0.66
C VAL A 649 -34.67 34.30 0.25
N THR A 650 -35.41 34.41 -0.90
CA THR A 650 -35.92 33.24 -1.62
C THR A 650 -34.96 32.90 -2.75
N ILE A 651 -34.41 31.72 -2.75
CA ILE A 651 -33.42 31.28 -3.74
C ILE A 651 -34.12 30.65 -4.93
N PRO A 652 -33.88 31.12 -6.17
CA PRO A 652 -34.37 30.42 -7.36
C PRO A 652 -33.64 29.11 -7.59
N ALA A 653 -34.38 28.12 -8.09
CA ALA A 653 -33.77 26.83 -8.48
C ALA A 653 -33.05 26.94 -9.84
N ASP A 654 -31.97 27.72 -9.90
CA ASP A 654 -31.20 27.92 -11.13
C ASP A 654 -30.20 26.78 -11.32
N HIS A 655 -30.51 25.88 -12.25
CA HIS A 655 -29.68 24.70 -12.55
C HIS A 655 -28.28 25.07 -13.06
N ASP A 656 -28.15 26.15 -13.82
CA ASP A 656 -26.85 26.57 -14.36
C ASP A 656 -25.96 27.12 -13.25
N GLU A 657 -26.50 27.91 -12.33
CA GLU A 657 -25.78 28.40 -11.15
C GLU A 657 -25.32 27.22 -10.25
N ILE A 658 -26.22 26.29 -9.94
CA ILE A 658 -25.93 25.13 -9.11
C ILE A 658 -24.84 24.28 -9.76
N ALA A 659 -24.97 23.99 -11.06
CA ALA A 659 -23.98 23.18 -11.78
C ALA A 659 -22.61 23.86 -11.87
N ALA A 660 -22.58 25.19 -12.01
CA ALA A 660 -21.32 25.95 -12.01
C ALA A 660 -20.63 25.88 -10.65
N GLU A 661 -21.38 26.04 -9.55
CA GLU A 661 -20.85 26.01 -8.19
C GLU A 661 -20.34 24.60 -7.79
N LEU A 662 -21.11 23.54 -8.14
CA LEU A 662 -20.70 22.17 -7.96
C LEU A 662 -19.35 21.90 -8.64
N ARG A 663 -19.18 22.30 -9.90
CA ARG A 663 -17.91 22.11 -10.62
C ARG A 663 -16.77 22.94 -10.07
N ARG A 664 -17.05 24.14 -9.57
CA ARG A 664 -16.05 25.03 -8.99
C ARG A 664 -15.43 24.47 -7.72
N LEU A 665 -16.24 23.85 -6.86
CA LEU A 665 -15.81 23.32 -5.57
C LEU A 665 -15.30 21.87 -5.64
N LEU A 666 -15.68 21.13 -6.67
CA LEU A 666 -15.33 19.72 -6.87
C LEU A 666 -13.83 19.41 -6.62
N PRO A 667 -12.85 20.18 -7.18
CA PRO A 667 -11.43 19.86 -6.98
C PRO A 667 -10.96 19.98 -5.53
N TRP A 668 -11.68 20.73 -4.68
CA TRP A 668 -11.28 20.98 -3.30
C TRP A 668 -12.00 20.07 -2.30
N TYR A 669 -13.25 19.72 -2.57
CA TYR A 669 -14.10 18.97 -1.63
C TYR A 669 -14.33 17.51 -2.03
N ALA A 670 -14.23 17.18 -3.31
CA ALA A 670 -14.54 15.85 -3.81
C ALA A 670 -13.54 15.41 -4.91
N ALA A 671 -12.26 15.68 -4.70
CA ALA A 671 -11.17 15.36 -5.64
C ALA A 671 -11.10 13.86 -5.99
N GLU A 672 -11.46 12.98 -5.07
CA GLU A 672 -11.54 11.53 -5.29
C GLU A 672 -12.43 11.16 -6.48
N LEU A 673 -13.55 11.87 -6.67
CA LEU A 673 -14.44 11.62 -7.80
C LEU A 673 -13.84 11.98 -9.18
N GLN A 674 -12.75 12.76 -9.21
CA GLN A 674 -12.04 13.11 -10.44
C GLN A 674 -10.98 12.06 -10.82
N MET A 675 -10.69 11.09 -9.95
CA MET A 675 -9.68 10.07 -10.20
C MET A 675 -10.02 9.17 -11.40
N PRO A 676 -9.01 8.66 -12.12
CA PRO A 676 -9.23 7.70 -13.19
C PRO A 676 -10.06 6.49 -12.71
N GLY A 677 -11.10 6.13 -13.46
CA GLY A 677 -12.03 5.06 -13.09
C GLY A 677 -13.34 5.54 -12.44
N HIS A 678 -13.40 6.76 -11.89
CA HIS A 678 -14.59 7.32 -11.23
C HIS A 678 -15.51 8.13 -12.14
N SER A 679 -15.25 8.26 -13.45
CA SER A 679 -16.00 9.12 -14.37
C SER A 679 -17.52 8.87 -14.37
N ARG A 680 -17.94 7.59 -14.23
CA ARG A 680 -19.35 7.22 -14.15
C ARG A 680 -19.98 7.67 -12.84
N GLU A 681 -19.27 7.51 -11.75
CA GLU A 681 -19.68 7.92 -10.41
C GLU A 681 -19.77 9.43 -10.32
N LEU A 682 -18.76 10.15 -10.81
CA LEU A 682 -18.76 11.60 -10.90
C LEU A 682 -19.96 12.11 -11.68
N GLY A 683 -20.24 11.57 -12.88
CA GLY A 683 -21.37 11.98 -13.68
C GLY A 683 -22.71 11.75 -12.98
N ALA A 684 -22.88 10.60 -12.31
CA ALA A 684 -24.09 10.29 -11.57
C ALA A 684 -24.25 11.18 -10.33
N THR A 685 -23.16 11.44 -9.60
CA THR A 685 -23.18 12.29 -8.40
C THR A 685 -23.47 13.75 -8.74
N LEU A 686 -22.87 14.30 -9.80
CA LEU A 686 -23.15 15.66 -10.27
C LEU A 686 -24.62 15.85 -10.64
N ALA A 687 -25.19 14.91 -11.42
CA ALA A 687 -26.59 14.99 -11.83
C ALA A 687 -27.55 14.89 -10.63
N LEU A 688 -27.28 13.99 -9.70
CA LEU A 688 -28.07 13.84 -8.49
C LEU A 688 -27.94 15.07 -7.58
N ALA A 689 -26.75 15.60 -7.40
CA ALA A 689 -26.50 16.78 -6.57
C ALA A 689 -27.21 18.03 -7.11
N GLU A 690 -27.11 18.27 -8.41
CA GLU A 690 -27.82 19.37 -9.07
C GLU A 690 -29.33 19.28 -8.87
N GLN A 691 -29.92 18.09 -9.12
CA GLN A 691 -31.33 17.85 -8.91
C GLN A 691 -31.75 18.04 -7.45
N SER A 692 -30.92 17.58 -6.51
CA SER A 692 -31.22 17.63 -5.07
C SER A 692 -31.22 19.07 -4.54
N ILE A 693 -30.22 19.87 -4.94
CA ILE A 693 -30.13 21.28 -4.51
C ILE A 693 -31.24 22.12 -5.17
N ALA A 694 -31.51 21.90 -6.46
CA ALA A 694 -32.64 22.57 -7.12
C ALA A 694 -33.98 22.20 -6.47
N GLY A 695 -34.14 20.93 -6.06
CA GLY A 695 -35.31 20.45 -5.33
C GLY A 695 -35.50 21.10 -3.97
N LEU A 696 -34.38 21.28 -3.22
CA LEU A 696 -34.40 22.02 -1.95
C LEU A 696 -34.96 23.44 -2.15
N PHE A 697 -34.35 24.22 -3.06
CA PHE A 697 -34.77 25.59 -3.28
C PHE A 697 -36.21 25.70 -3.83
N THR A 698 -36.60 24.77 -4.68
CA THR A 698 -38.01 24.71 -5.17
C THR A 698 -38.97 24.43 -4.02
N THR A 699 -38.67 23.45 -3.17
CA THR A 699 -39.55 23.09 -2.03
C THR A 699 -39.74 24.27 -1.09
N LEU A 700 -38.66 25.00 -0.78
CA LEU A 700 -38.71 26.17 0.11
C LEU A 700 -39.49 27.32 -0.53
N ALA A 701 -39.26 27.62 -1.82
CA ALA A 701 -39.95 28.67 -2.54
C ALA A 701 -41.46 28.39 -2.65
N ASP A 702 -41.85 27.14 -2.96
CA ASP A 702 -43.27 26.73 -3.08
C ASP A 702 -43.99 26.82 -1.72
N ALA A 703 -43.31 26.57 -0.61
CA ALA A 703 -43.84 26.74 0.74
C ALA A 703 -43.83 28.22 1.24
N GLY A 704 -43.28 29.16 0.45
CA GLY A 704 -43.12 30.57 0.87
C GLY A 704 -42.07 30.74 1.98
N ILE A 705 -41.14 29.80 2.13
CA ILE A 705 -40.06 29.81 3.13
C ILE A 705 -38.88 30.62 2.58
N ARG A 706 -38.36 31.54 3.37
CA ARG A 706 -37.19 32.35 3.04
C ARG A 706 -35.98 31.93 3.91
N ILE A 707 -34.81 31.92 3.33
CA ILE A 707 -33.56 31.54 4.03
C ILE A 707 -32.95 32.82 4.63
N ARG A 708 -32.65 32.80 5.94
CA ARG A 708 -32.07 33.92 6.67
C ARG A 708 -30.57 33.79 6.85
N ALA A 709 -30.09 32.58 7.12
CA ALA A 709 -28.69 32.30 7.31
C ALA A 709 -28.38 30.82 7.04
N VAL A 710 -27.14 30.53 6.73
CA VAL A 710 -26.58 29.17 6.67
C VAL A 710 -25.35 29.07 7.55
N GLU A 711 -25.08 27.87 8.06
CA GLU A 711 -23.96 27.61 9.01
C GLU A 711 -23.96 28.62 10.18
N ALA A 712 -25.15 28.97 10.67
CA ALA A 712 -25.32 29.98 11.70
C ALA A 712 -24.82 29.44 13.06
N SER A 713 -23.81 30.10 13.62
CA SER A 713 -23.29 29.73 14.96
C SER A 713 -24.27 30.14 16.07
N PHE A 714 -24.46 29.22 17.01
CA PHE A 714 -25.24 29.49 18.22
C PHE A 714 -24.49 29.08 19.49
N THR A 715 -24.82 29.67 20.58
CA THR A 715 -24.42 29.25 21.93
C THR A 715 -25.59 29.50 22.86
N THR A 716 -26.03 28.47 23.58
CA THR A 716 -27.09 28.58 24.59
C THR A 716 -26.65 27.90 25.87
N THR A 717 -27.21 28.30 27.01
CA THR A 717 -26.87 27.76 28.32
C THR A 717 -27.86 26.66 28.71
N LEU A 718 -27.35 25.49 29.09
CA LEU A 718 -28.16 24.39 29.61
C LEU A 718 -28.48 24.66 31.10
N ALA A 719 -29.54 25.40 31.32
CA ALA A 719 -29.96 25.77 32.70
C ALA A 719 -30.18 24.53 33.58
N GLY A 720 -29.53 24.43 34.71
CA GLY A 720 -29.58 23.29 35.63
C GLY A 720 -28.67 22.12 35.30
N SER A 721 -27.86 22.25 34.21
CA SER A 721 -26.81 21.29 33.88
C SER A 721 -25.45 21.92 34.22
N HIS A 722 -24.78 21.39 35.26
CA HIS A 722 -23.54 21.94 35.74
C HIS A 722 -22.32 21.26 35.17
N GLY A 723 -21.54 22.00 34.37
CA GLY A 723 -20.22 21.59 33.88
C GLY A 723 -19.10 21.82 34.88
N ALA A 724 -17.85 21.93 34.40
CA ALA A 724 -16.66 22.13 35.22
C ALA A 724 -16.56 23.55 35.84
N GLU A 725 -17.15 24.56 35.20
CA GLU A 725 -17.00 25.98 35.58
C GLU A 725 -18.35 26.70 35.83
N GLY A 726 -19.43 25.95 36.03
CA GLY A 726 -20.78 26.51 36.25
C GLY A 726 -21.80 25.83 35.30
N ASP A 727 -22.80 26.60 34.84
CA ASP A 727 -23.77 26.08 33.89
C ASP A 727 -23.12 25.71 32.55
N LEU A 728 -23.49 24.55 32.00
CA LEU A 728 -22.87 24.00 30.81
C LEU A 728 -23.32 24.77 29.57
N GLU A 729 -22.38 25.18 28.74
CA GLU A 729 -22.67 25.80 27.45
C GLU A 729 -22.89 24.73 26.35
N LEU A 730 -23.94 24.88 25.60
CA LEU A 730 -24.22 24.14 24.36
C LEU A 730 -23.99 25.04 23.15
N GLY A 731 -23.13 24.63 22.22
CA GLY A 731 -22.84 25.40 21.03
C GLY A 731 -22.71 24.55 19.79
N GLY A 732 -22.97 25.18 18.65
CA GLY A 732 -22.91 24.49 17.36
C GLY A 732 -23.15 25.42 16.19
N LEU A 733 -23.37 24.82 15.03
CA LEU A 733 -23.78 25.46 13.79
C LEU A 733 -25.15 24.90 13.41
N ARG A 734 -26.05 25.76 12.94
CA ARG A 734 -27.31 25.37 12.32
C ARG A 734 -27.13 25.43 10.80
N ASP A 735 -27.43 24.35 10.10
CA ASP A 735 -27.17 24.26 8.65
C ASP A 735 -27.93 25.35 7.87
N MET A 736 -29.20 25.59 8.23
CA MET A 736 -30.03 26.60 7.56
C MET A 736 -31.09 27.17 8.48
N ASP A 737 -30.98 28.45 8.78
CA ASP A 737 -32.02 29.24 9.47
C ASP A 737 -33.02 29.77 8.45
N VAL A 738 -34.31 29.55 8.69
CA VAL A 738 -35.36 29.92 7.77
C VAL A 738 -36.42 30.78 8.47
N ILE A 739 -37.17 31.55 7.67
CA ILE A 739 -38.38 32.26 8.06
C ILE A 739 -39.55 31.64 7.32
N MET A 740 -40.51 31.12 8.06
CA MET A 740 -41.73 30.51 7.51
C MET A 740 -42.62 31.55 6.84
N ALA A 741 -43.60 31.13 6.05
CA ALA A 741 -44.56 32.03 5.37
C ALA A 741 -45.36 32.90 6.34
N ASP A 742 -45.59 32.47 7.58
CA ASP A 742 -46.25 33.20 8.65
C ASP A 742 -45.33 34.12 9.44
N GLY A 743 -44.02 34.14 9.09
CA GLY A 743 -43.01 34.95 9.79
C GLY A 743 -42.34 34.27 10.97
N THR A 744 -42.66 33.01 11.27
CA THR A 744 -42.05 32.24 12.37
C THR A 744 -40.65 31.82 11.98
N PRO A 745 -39.63 31.98 12.91
CA PRO A 745 -38.27 31.45 12.68
C PRO A 745 -38.24 29.91 12.80
N GLY A 746 -37.53 29.26 11.91
CA GLY A 746 -37.36 27.81 11.90
C GLY A 746 -35.97 27.36 11.46
N VAL A 747 -35.73 26.07 11.49
CA VAL A 747 -34.43 25.49 11.12
C VAL A 747 -34.61 24.27 10.25
N ILE A 748 -33.75 24.14 9.24
CA ILE A 748 -33.66 22.96 8.41
C ILE A 748 -32.22 22.42 8.55
N ASP A 749 -32.12 21.14 8.85
CA ASP A 749 -30.86 20.42 8.87
C ASP A 749 -30.69 19.58 7.60
N LEU A 750 -29.60 19.78 6.88
CA LEU A 750 -29.33 19.13 5.62
C LEU A 750 -28.63 17.78 5.86
N LYS A 751 -29.09 16.74 5.16
CA LYS A 751 -28.49 15.41 5.28
C LYS A 751 -28.23 14.79 3.92
N TYR A 752 -27.07 14.15 3.78
CA TYR A 752 -26.76 13.31 2.62
C TYR A 752 -26.47 11.88 3.10
N THR A 753 -27.40 10.95 2.93
CA THR A 753 -27.27 9.60 3.46
C THR A 753 -27.91 8.55 2.57
N PHE A 754 -27.31 7.32 2.57
CA PHE A 754 -27.92 6.13 1.98
C PHE A 754 -28.96 5.45 2.90
N ALA A 755 -28.92 5.75 4.20
CA ALA A 755 -29.88 5.24 5.17
C ALA A 755 -31.20 6.01 5.07
N ARG A 756 -31.99 5.73 4.04
CA ARG A 756 -33.22 6.45 3.64
C ARG A 756 -34.22 6.67 4.77
N LYS A 757 -34.26 5.80 5.76
CA LYS A 757 -35.24 5.85 6.86
C LYS A 757 -34.69 6.47 8.14
N LYS A 758 -33.37 6.55 8.32
CA LYS A 758 -32.75 6.92 9.60
C LYS A 758 -33.32 8.19 10.22
N TYR A 759 -33.36 9.29 9.47
CA TYR A 759 -33.82 10.58 9.97
C TYR A 759 -35.35 10.69 10.00
N ARG A 760 -36.04 10.06 9.04
CA ARG A 760 -37.48 9.91 9.05
C ARG A 760 -37.96 9.14 10.28
N ASP A 761 -37.36 7.99 10.53
CA ASP A 761 -37.67 7.16 11.71
C ASP A 761 -37.36 7.95 13.00
N ALA A 762 -36.26 8.71 13.06
CA ALA A 762 -35.94 9.52 14.23
C ALA A 762 -37.01 10.58 14.53
N VAL A 763 -37.59 11.20 13.48
CA VAL A 763 -38.72 12.16 13.63
C VAL A 763 -40.00 11.42 14.09
N GLN A 764 -40.33 10.28 13.48
CA GLN A 764 -41.54 9.53 13.80
C GLN A 764 -41.44 8.88 15.18
N ASP A 765 -40.28 8.33 15.55
CA ASP A 765 -40.03 7.70 16.84
C ASP A 765 -39.85 8.73 17.99
N GLY A 766 -39.86 10.02 17.72
CA GLY A 766 -39.66 11.09 18.72
C GLY A 766 -38.24 11.11 19.30
N THR A 767 -37.22 10.76 18.51
CA THR A 767 -35.80 10.68 18.95
C THR A 767 -34.87 11.65 18.21
N ALA A 768 -35.42 12.63 17.49
CA ALA A 768 -34.63 13.61 16.69
C ALA A 768 -33.98 14.67 17.56
N LEU A 769 -33.04 14.28 18.44
CA LEU A 769 -32.40 15.18 19.41
C LEU A 769 -31.71 16.40 18.75
N GLN A 770 -31.11 16.24 17.56
CA GLN A 770 -30.48 17.36 16.85
C GLN A 770 -31.49 18.47 16.53
N LEU A 771 -32.68 18.11 16.07
CA LEU A 771 -33.75 19.09 15.83
C LEU A 771 -34.23 19.76 17.12
N ALA A 772 -34.29 19.03 18.25
CA ALA A 772 -34.61 19.60 19.53
C ALA A 772 -33.55 20.61 20.03
N VAL A 773 -32.27 20.32 19.79
CA VAL A 773 -31.16 21.26 20.08
C VAL A 773 -31.30 22.53 19.26
N TYR A 774 -31.61 22.42 17.97
CA TYR A 774 -31.81 23.60 17.12
C TYR A 774 -33.06 24.40 17.51
N ALA A 775 -34.15 23.71 17.81
CA ALA A 775 -35.35 24.35 18.33
C ALA A 775 -35.04 25.13 19.62
N ALA A 776 -34.30 24.53 20.56
CA ALA A 776 -33.91 25.19 21.80
C ALA A 776 -33.04 26.43 21.56
N SER A 777 -32.11 26.38 20.62
CA SER A 777 -31.25 27.51 20.29
C SER A 777 -32.06 28.69 19.67
N VAL A 778 -33.01 28.41 18.81
CA VAL A 778 -33.89 29.42 18.20
C VAL A 778 -34.89 29.98 19.26
N ALA A 779 -35.45 29.10 20.09
CA ALA A 779 -36.34 29.55 21.17
C ALA A 779 -35.65 30.47 22.15
N ASP A 780 -34.40 30.21 22.51
CA ASP A 780 -33.59 31.08 23.35
C ASP A 780 -33.35 32.46 22.70
N GLU A 781 -32.90 32.48 21.43
CA GLU A 781 -32.66 33.70 20.67
C GLU A 781 -33.93 34.58 20.53
N HIS A 782 -35.08 33.97 20.36
CA HIS A 782 -36.36 34.65 20.14
C HIS A 782 -37.25 34.73 21.39
N SER A 783 -36.76 34.26 22.52
CA SER A 783 -37.48 34.26 23.82
C SER A 783 -38.84 33.53 23.73
N LEU A 784 -38.90 32.41 22.95
CA LEU A 784 -40.09 31.57 22.84
C LEU A 784 -40.24 30.68 24.09
N ARG A 785 -41.47 30.34 24.45
CA ARG A 785 -41.75 29.57 25.67
C ARG A 785 -41.71 28.06 25.48
N HIS A 786 -42.08 27.59 24.30
CA HIS A 786 -42.15 26.17 23.95
C HIS A 786 -41.29 25.88 22.74
N LEU A 787 -40.53 24.82 22.79
CA LEU A 787 -39.69 24.40 21.69
C LEU A 787 -40.51 23.86 20.52
N ALA A 788 -41.70 23.32 20.82
CA ALA A 788 -42.64 22.89 19.83
C ALA A 788 -43.22 24.01 18.93
N ASP A 789 -43.05 25.28 19.35
CA ASP A 789 -43.42 26.45 18.54
C ASP A 789 -42.45 26.74 17.38
N VAL A 790 -41.22 26.19 17.46
CA VAL A 790 -40.15 26.35 16.45
C VAL A 790 -40.27 25.27 15.39
N PRO A 791 -40.53 25.60 14.11
CA PRO A 791 -40.51 24.65 13.02
C PRO A 791 -39.13 24.09 12.78
N VAL A 792 -39.03 22.77 12.76
CA VAL A 792 -37.75 22.07 12.50
C VAL A 792 -37.93 20.92 11.51
N ALA A 793 -36.97 20.69 10.65
CA ALA A 793 -37.03 19.64 9.64
C ALA A 793 -35.65 19.08 9.32
N TYR A 794 -35.61 17.82 8.91
CA TYR A 794 -34.48 17.30 8.12
C TYR A 794 -34.79 17.42 6.63
N PHE A 795 -33.81 17.82 5.83
CA PHE A 795 -33.91 17.73 4.38
C PHE A 795 -32.84 16.72 3.88
N ASN A 796 -33.31 15.60 3.33
CA ASN A 796 -32.44 14.60 2.75
C ASN A 796 -32.13 14.99 1.30
N LEU A 797 -30.92 15.51 1.07
CA LEU A 797 -30.47 15.95 -0.24
C LEU A 797 -30.46 14.81 -1.28
N ARG A 798 -30.22 13.57 -0.88
CA ARG A 798 -30.18 12.46 -1.82
C ARG A 798 -31.56 12.05 -2.34
N ASP A 799 -32.53 12.04 -1.45
CA ASP A 799 -33.89 11.60 -1.77
C ASP A 799 -34.82 12.80 -2.12
N ASN A 800 -34.30 14.01 -2.06
CA ASN A 800 -35.04 15.26 -2.25
C ASN A 800 -36.30 15.29 -1.37
N ARG A 801 -36.17 15.02 -0.09
CA ARG A 801 -37.25 14.81 0.83
C ARG A 801 -37.10 15.61 2.10
N LEU A 802 -38.17 16.28 2.49
CA LEU A 802 -38.31 16.96 3.75
C LEU A 802 -39.01 16.02 4.78
N ASP A 803 -38.39 15.77 5.91
CA ASP A 803 -38.91 14.94 7.01
C ASP A 803 -39.20 15.90 8.21
N THR A 804 -40.47 16.14 8.48
CA THR A 804 -40.93 17.07 9.55
C THR A 804 -42.30 16.65 10.09
N THR A 805 -42.62 17.09 11.31
CA THR A 805 -43.94 17.00 11.93
C THR A 805 -44.70 18.31 11.79
N ASP A 806 -44.13 19.37 11.23
CA ASP A 806 -44.70 20.70 11.15
C ASP A 806 -45.28 20.99 9.77
N GLU A 807 -46.60 21.25 9.71
CA GLU A 807 -47.33 21.51 8.47
C GLU A 807 -46.86 22.79 7.77
N ARG A 808 -46.26 23.74 8.48
CA ARG A 808 -45.79 25.04 7.90
C ARG A 808 -44.70 24.84 6.84
N PHE A 809 -43.97 23.72 6.84
CA PHE A 809 -43.01 23.43 5.79
C PHE A 809 -43.65 23.05 4.45
N GLY A 810 -44.96 22.82 4.39
CA GLY A 810 -45.61 22.45 3.14
C GLY A 810 -45.14 21.13 2.56
N ALA A 811 -44.59 20.25 3.39
CA ALA A 811 -44.11 18.94 2.97
C ALA A 811 -45.25 18.12 2.35
N PRO A 812 -44.98 17.33 1.29
CA PRO A 812 -46.02 16.48 0.67
C PRO A 812 -46.64 15.47 1.68
N GLU A 813 -45.87 15.12 2.70
CA GLU A 813 -46.29 14.26 3.80
C GLU A 813 -45.73 14.83 5.10
N THR A 814 -46.63 15.27 6.00
CA THR A 814 -46.27 15.64 7.37
C THR A 814 -46.30 14.40 8.22
N LEU A 815 -45.23 14.15 8.95
CA LEU A 815 -45.08 12.97 9.76
C LEU A 815 -45.84 13.07 11.07
N SER A 816 -46.38 11.98 11.56
CA SER A 816 -46.94 11.88 12.93
C SER A 816 -45.93 11.24 13.86
N VAL A 817 -45.80 11.75 15.06
CA VAL A 817 -44.97 11.13 16.11
C VAL A 817 -45.72 9.93 16.71
N ASP A 818 -45.07 8.76 16.70
CA ASP A 818 -45.46 7.55 17.42
C ASP A 818 -44.25 7.13 18.27
N PRO A 819 -44.14 7.68 19.50
CA PRO A 819 -42.90 7.60 20.26
C PRO A 819 -42.46 6.16 20.52
N SER A 820 -41.20 5.86 20.24
CA SER A 820 -40.55 4.62 20.69
C SER A 820 -40.36 4.62 22.24
N GLU A 821 -39.85 3.50 22.80
CA GLU A 821 -39.55 3.43 24.26
C GLU A 821 -38.55 4.54 24.68
N THR A 822 -37.67 4.97 23.80
CA THR A 822 -36.68 6.04 24.04
C THR A 822 -37.15 7.40 23.53
N GLY A 823 -38.23 7.49 22.76
CA GLY A 823 -38.74 8.70 22.12
C GLY A 823 -39.67 9.50 23.01
N ALA A 824 -40.00 10.67 22.55
CA ALA A 824 -40.88 11.65 23.23
C ALA A 824 -42.05 12.06 22.32
N SER A 825 -43.14 12.51 22.90
CA SER A 825 -44.34 12.90 22.15
C SER A 825 -44.20 14.24 21.45
N ASP A 826 -43.30 15.11 21.95
CA ASP A 826 -43.03 16.41 21.35
C ASP A 826 -41.57 16.87 21.67
N THR A 827 -41.18 17.99 21.07
CA THR A 827 -39.81 18.54 21.20
C THR A 827 -39.48 19.00 22.61
N ASP A 828 -40.43 19.52 23.39
CA ASP A 828 -40.21 19.94 24.77
C ASP A 828 -39.96 18.73 25.68
N GLU A 829 -40.73 17.64 25.52
CA GLU A 829 -40.49 16.39 26.25
C GLU A 829 -39.14 15.77 25.89
N LEU A 830 -38.82 15.71 24.60
CA LEU A 830 -37.55 15.16 24.12
C LEU A 830 -36.35 15.89 24.71
N TRP A 831 -36.38 17.22 24.68
CA TRP A 831 -35.36 18.06 25.30
C TRP A 831 -35.21 17.80 26.79
N ASN A 832 -36.32 17.79 27.56
CA ASN A 832 -36.28 17.56 28.99
C ASN A 832 -35.72 16.18 29.34
N ARG A 833 -36.06 15.16 28.61
CA ARG A 833 -35.52 13.79 28.76
C ARG A 833 -34.02 13.76 28.44
N ALA A 834 -33.58 14.41 27.38
CA ALA A 834 -32.16 14.45 27.02
C ALA A 834 -31.34 15.22 28.05
N VAL A 835 -31.84 16.34 28.60
CA VAL A 835 -31.19 17.10 29.68
C VAL A 835 -31.11 16.23 30.95
N THR A 836 -32.16 15.48 31.27
CA THR A 836 -32.17 14.58 32.43
C THR A 836 -31.11 13.47 32.28
N GLY A 837 -31.02 12.86 31.12
CA GLY A 837 -29.99 11.86 30.81
C GLY A 837 -28.58 12.42 30.90
N LEU A 838 -28.36 13.64 30.36
CA LEU A 838 -27.08 14.33 30.42
C LEU A 838 -26.67 14.61 31.88
N ASN A 839 -27.59 15.12 32.70
CA ASN A 839 -27.31 15.41 34.11
C ASN A 839 -26.94 14.15 34.87
N HIS A 840 -27.63 13.03 34.64
CA HIS A 840 -27.25 11.76 35.23
C HIS A 840 -25.81 11.34 34.89
N ILE A 841 -25.38 11.51 33.63
CA ILE A 841 -24.00 11.24 33.21
C ILE A 841 -23.01 12.20 33.86
N LEU A 842 -23.32 13.50 33.89
CA LEU A 842 -22.44 14.52 34.50
C LEU A 842 -22.26 14.26 36.00
N ASP A 843 -23.32 13.86 36.72
CA ASP A 843 -23.23 13.52 38.16
C ASP A 843 -22.41 12.23 38.37
N GLY A 844 -22.54 11.26 37.48
CA GLY A 844 -21.68 10.10 37.46
C GLY A 844 -20.21 10.45 37.26
N LEU A 845 -19.87 11.27 36.27
CA LEU A 845 -18.52 11.72 35.98
C LEU A 845 -17.94 12.51 37.19
N ARG A 846 -18.72 13.43 37.79
CA ARG A 846 -18.30 14.18 38.98
C ARG A 846 -17.95 13.26 40.14
N ALA A 847 -18.70 12.19 40.31
CA ALA A 847 -18.46 11.14 41.31
C ALA A 847 -17.36 10.15 40.92
N GLY A 848 -16.73 10.30 39.73
CA GLY A 848 -15.72 9.38 39.22
C GLY A 848 -16.29 8.05 38.72
N ARG A 849 -17.59 7.95 38.44
CA ARG A 849 -18.25 6.76 37.90
C ARG A 849 -18.60 6.99 36.45
N VAL A 850 -18.19 6.06 35.60
CA VAL A 850 -18.55 6.04 34.18
C VAL A 850 -19.27 4.74 33.87
N THR A 851 -20.53 4.86 33.43
CA THR A 851 -21.30 3.71 32.93
C THR A 851 -21.55 3.93 31.44
N ASP A 852 -20.93 3.10 30.60
CA ASP A 852 -21.01 3.16 29.15
C ASP A 852 -22.03 2.12 28.65
N LEU A 853 -23.29 2.53 28.60
CA LEU A 853 -24.39 1.67 28.18
C LEU A 853 -24.31 1.35 26.67
N GLY A 854 -23.67 2.20 25.87
CA GLY A 854 -23.41 1.92 24.46
C GLY A 854 -22.53 0.69 24.29
N ASN A 855 -21.48 0.56 25.11
CA ASN A 855 -20.63 -0.62 25.10
C ASN A 855 -21.39 -1.90 25.56
N LEU A 856 -22.38 -1.76 26.43
CA LEU A 856 -23.25 -2.89 26.79
C LEU A 856 -24.08 -3.35 25.57
N VAL A 857 -24.63 -2.41 24.78
CA VAL A 857 -25.47 -2.71 23.61
C VAL A 857 -24.65 -3.37 22.48
N ILE A 858 -23.34 -3.06 22.37
CA ILE A 858 -22.44 -3.66 21.38
C ILE A 858 -22.14 -5.13 21.71
N GLN A 859 -22.20 -5.55 22.98
CA GLN A 859 -21.83 -6.91 23.36
C GLN A 859 -22.74 -7.96 22.75
N GLU A 860 -22.17 -9.06 22.34
CA GLU A 860 -22.93 -10.21 21.86
C GLU A 860 -23.95 -10.65 22.91
N ASP A 861 -25.17 -11.00 22.48
CA ASP A 861 -26.25 -11.52 23.32
C ASP A 861 -26.88 -10.55 24.36
N TRP A 862 -26.50 -9.22 24.38
CA TRP A 862 -27.13 -8.30 25.32
C TRP A 862 -28.66 -8.30 25.26
N GLN A 863 -29.26 -8.47 24.06
CA GLN A 863 -30.72 -8.61 23.89
C GLN A 863 -31.28 -9.87 24.56
N ALA A 864 -30.49 -10.94 24.58
CA ALA A 864 -30.85 -12.19 25.25
C ALA A 864 -30.81 -12.02 26.78
N TRP A 865 -29.96 -11.16 27.32
CA TRP A 865 -29.92 -10.82 28.73
C TRP A 865 -31.11 -9.94 29.13
N GLU A 866 -31.44 -8.95 28.29
CA GLU A 866 -32.55 -8.04 28.55
C GLU A 866 -33.93 -8.73 28.42
N LYS A 867 -34.09 -9.52 27.35
CA LYS A 867 -35.38 -10.22 27.04
C LYS A 867 -35.15 -11.72 26.80
N PRO A 868 -34.84 -12.51 27.86
CA PRO A 868 -34.52 -13.92 27.69
C PRO A 868 -35.72 -14.66 27.09
N LYS A 869 -35.47 -15.48 26.07
CA LYS A 869 -36.49 -16.37 25.52
C LYS A 869 -36.87 -17.40 26.59
N LYS A 870 -38.19 -17.71 26.72
CA LYS A 870 -38.71 -18.64 27.70
C LYS A 870 -38.01 -20.01 27.60
N GLY A 871 -37.26 -20.38 28.66
CA GLY A 871 -36.51 -21.64 28.70
C GLY A 871 -35.03 -21.55 28.30
N THR A 872 -34.49 -20.37 28.02
CA THR A 872 -33.06 -20.15 27.83
C THR A 872 -32.51 -19.30 28.97
N SER A 873 -31.36 -19.68 29.53
CA SER A 873 -30.58 -18.80 30.40
C SER A 873 -29.57 -18.02 29.48
N PRO A 874 -29.57 -16.71 29.54
CA PRO A 874 -28.58 -15.94 28.77
C PRO A 874 -27.17 -16.23 29.29
N ALA A 875 -26.25 -16.48 28.37
CA ALA A 875 -24.82 -16.58 28.69
C ALA A 875 -24.21 -15.15 28.74
N SER A 876 -24.27 -14.50 29.90
CA SER A 876 -23.58 -13.23 30.13
C SER A 876 -22.14 -13.47 30.58
N PRO A 877 -21.18 -12.67 30.17
CA PRO A 877 -19.81 -12.69 30.71
C PRO A 877 -19.73 -12.13 32.15
N TYR A 878 -20.84 -11.54 32.62
CA TYR A 878 -20.94 -10.96 33.96
C TYR A 878 -21.68 -11.95 34.89
N ASP A 879 -21.48 -11.78 36.20
CA ASP A 879 -22.30 -12.47 37.20
C ASP A 879 -23.78 -12.01 37.13
N GLU A 880 -24.66 -12.76 37.75
CA GLU A 880 -26.12 -12.54 37.70
C GLU A 880 -26.49 -11.14 38.25
N ASP A 881 -25.86 -10.70 39.34
CA ASP A 881 -26.12 -9.41 39.97
C ASP A 881 -25.68 -8.24 39.06
N THR A 882 -24.52 -8.33 38.44
CA THR A 882 -24.00 -7.33 37.49
C THR A 882 -24.83 -7.27 36.22
N THR A 883 -25.21 -8.43 35.66
CA THR A 883 -26.10 -8.53 34.49
C THR A 883 -27.44 -7.88 34.77
N THR A 884 -28.04 -8.17 35.92
CA THR A 884 -29.32 -7.57 36.34
C THR A 884 -29.19 -6.05 36.48
N ARG A 885 -28.15 -5.58 37.16
CA ARG A 885 -27.90 -4.15 37.33
C ARG A 885 -27.78 -3.45 35.98
N TYR A 886 -26.93 -3.91 35.05
CA TYR A 886 -26.76 -3.30 33.74
C TYR A 886 -28.05 -3.31 32.91
N THR A 887 -28.83 -4.36 32.99
CA THR A 887 -30.11 -4.43 32.29
C THR A 887 -31.11 -3.42 32.90
N ASP A 888 -31.12 -3.24 34.21
CA ASP A 888 -31.95 -2.25 34.88
C ASP A 888 -31.50 -0.84 34.61
N ASP A 889 -30.16 -0.55 34.63
CA ASP A 889 -29.59 0.74 34.27
C ASP A 889 -29.98 1.12 32.84
N LEU A 890 -29.88 0.21 31.88
CA LEU A 890 -30.28 0.43 30.50
C LEU A 890 -31.78 0.73 30.36
N ARG A 891 -32.64 -0.01 31.09
CA ARG A 891 -34.08 0.20 31.11
C ARG A 891 -34.42 1.57 31.72
N GLU A 892 -33.74 1.95 32.81
CA GLU A 892 -33.92 3.26 33.44
C GLU A 892 -33.50 4.38 32.49
N ALA A 893 -32.33 4.28 31.84
CA ALA A 893 -31.89 5.25 30.88
C ALA A 893 -32.89 5.46 29.73
N ARG A 894 -33.54 4.38 29.26
CA ARG A 894 -34.57 4.48 28.20
C ARG A 894 -35.88 5.09 28.68
N THR A 895 -36.28 4.86 29.91
CA THR A 895 -37.57 5.32 30.42
C THR A 895 -37.54 6.67 31.09
N THR A 896 -36.44 7.04 31.73
CA THR A 896 -36.30 8.29 32.50
C THR A 896 -35.39 9.32 31.82
N GLY A 897 -34.42 8.89 31.05
CA GLY A 897 -33.53 9.73 30.28
C GLY A 897 -33.73 9.51 28.78
N PHE A 898 -32.89 10.14 27.96
CA PHE A 898 -32.80 9.90 26.52
C PHE A 898 -31.54 9.04 26.26
N PHE A 899 -31.70 7.91 25.57
CA PHE A 899 -30.63 7.04 25.14
C PHE A 899 -30.80 6.68 23.66
N PRO A 900 -30.01 7.25 22.76
CA PRO A 900 -30.16 7.05 21.32
C PRO A 900 -29.62 5.67 20.89
N GLU A 901 -30.43 4.66 21.04
CA GLU A 901 -30.09 3.25 20.86
C GLU A 901 -29.49 2.91 19.48
N LYS A 902 -29.91 3.62 18.44
CA LYS A 902 -29.43 3.37 17.05
C LYS A 902 -27.96 3.75 16.84
N ASN A 903 -27.39 4.61 17.67
CA ASN A 903 -25.99 5.03 17.58
C ASN A 903 -25.04 4.22 18.49
N ALA A 904 -25.61 3.37 19.35
CA ALA A 904 -24.87 2.58 20.31
C ALA A 904 -24.10 1.39 19.70
N VAL A 905 -24.32 1.08 18.42
CA VAL A 905 -23.75 -0.10 17.76
C VAL A 905 -22.29 0.11 17.31
N TYR A 906 -21.78 1.35 17.30
CA TYR A 906 -20.46 1.66 16.80
C TYR A 906 -19.58 2.28 17.88
N THR A 907 -18.39 1.73 18.07
CA THR A 907 -17.33 2.30 18.93
C THR A 907 -16.04 2.49 18.12
N ASP A 908 -15.38 3.62 18.35
CA ASP A 908 -14.09 3.93 17.72
C ASP A 908 -12.89 3.35 18.51
N TYR A 909 -13.14 2.85 19.75
CA TYR A 909 -12.09 2.44 20.68
C TYR A 909 -12.27 1.03 21.25
N PRO A 910 -12.68 0.02 20.46
CA PRO A 910 -13.05 -1.29 21.00
C PRO A 910 -11.90 -1.97 21.76
N LEU A 911 -10.66 -1.78 21.32
CA LEU A 911 -9.47 -2.36 21.97
C LEU A 911 -9.13 -1.66 23.31
N ILE A 912 -9.36 -0.35 23.41
CA ILE A 912 -9.06 0.43 24.64
C ILE A 912 -10.16 0.24 25.67
N THR A 913 -11.39 0.22 25.22
CA THR A 913 -12.56 0.05 26.08
C THR A 913 -12.79 -1.40 26.50
N GLY A 914 -12.32 -2.34 25.69
CA GLY A 914 -12.61 -3.76 25.86
C GLY A 914 -13.97 -4.17 25.27
N ALA A 915 -14.66 -3.26 24.56
CA ALA A 915 -15.90 -3.58 23.87
C ALA A 915 -15.61 -4.52 22.68
N GLN A 916 -16.38 -5.60 22.56
CA GLN A 916 -16.31 -6.46 21.38
C GLN A 916 -17.17 -5.83 20.30
N GLY A 917 -16.50 -5.12 19.38
CA GLY A 917 -17.12 -4.64 18.15
C GLY A 917 -17.01 -5.66 17.03
N ASP A 918 -17.89 -5.55 16.04
CA ASP A 918 -17.78 -6.34 14.83
C ASP A 918 -16.55 -5.84 14.04
N PHE A 919 -15.49 -6.64 14.02
CA PHE A 919 -14.25 -6.34 13.29
C PHE A 919 -14.33 -6.75 11.80
N SER A 920 -15.51 -6.67 11.18
CA SER A 920 -15.70 -7.03 9.77
C SER A 920 -15.10 -6.01 8.81
#